data_28a959325401bcd01a594e8b6a1a2b0f
#
_entry.id   28a959325401bcd01a594e8b6a1a2b0f
#
_cell.length_a   1.000
_cell.length_b   1.000
_cell.length_c   1.000
_cell.angle_alpha   90.00
_cell.angle_beta   90.00
_cell.angle_gamma   90.00
#
_symmetry.space_group_name_H-M   'P 1'
#
loop_
_entity.id
_entity.type
_entity.pdbx_description
1 polymer ?
#
loop_
_entity_poly.entity_id
_entity_poly.type
_entity_poly.pdbx_seq_one_letter_code
_entity_poly.pdbx_strand_id
1 'polypeptide(L)'
;MSVGMPGPQSLTIEDLPRLIAAVAEAEPDRTALVHADAEVTYERLHSELTTLDSAMGGALGPDALVPVVISTLLPELLATREGGLESVVGALIADATSVVAFEAPSVVESTLVSLFEEQVARTPDAVALRFGSTASTYAEFDRRVNQLARELVARGVGPDTLVGLGIRRSVELLVAMYAIVKAGGAYVPLDPDHPAERLAYVIDVAAPVLVLTTSVDAVGIPENVDVLRIDDIDVSAHSGAPLADGDRLSPLRTDNLAYVIFTSGSTGRPKGVGVSHEAIVANLRWRQSEYPFTDEDVILQKTPFTFDVSVWEFFWPLQVGACLVIAKPDGHRDPAYVAATMIEYGVTVVHFVPSMLAVFVAEPRASEITSLRYVFASGEALPAQTAARLRDVSTAELHNLYGPTEAAVDVTYYATGPQDEVSIPIGRAVAETELLVLDDALRPVPPGVPGELYLAGVQLARGYVSRPDLTADRFVAHSTSDGERMYRTGDLVRWRGAGADRLLEYLGRTDFQVKLRGLRIELGEIESALLDNDAIAQAAVLVHSDAALGDNLVAYVVPASGVVLDTDALARELGGRLPDYMVPSLFVELEAFPLNASGKLDRKALPAPEFTAQVVEYRAASTPVEKTLVAIFADLLGRDDLGVDDGFFDLGGNSLLATRVVARANAELGVELDMRAFFDAPTVSELASLVGDSAGRGTKAPLVAQERPDRIPLSLAQQRMWFLNR
;
A
#
# COMPACT_ATOMS: atom_id res chain seq x y z
N MET A 1 -2.12 -18.06 25.88
CA MET A 1 -2.57 -17.99 24.47
C MET A 1 -4.07 -17.75 24.51
N SER A 2 -4.53 -16.51 24.44
CA SER A 2 -5.95 -16.20 24.31
C SER A 2 -6.27 -16.11 22.83
N VAL A 3 -6.91 -17.14 22.30
CA VAL A 3 -7.47 -17.12 20.95
C VAL A 3 -8.66 -16.16 21.00
N GLY A 4 -8.59 -15.04 20.28
CA GLY A 4 -9.70 -14.10 20.14
C GLY A 4 -10.92 -14.81 19.57
N MET A 5 -12.04 -14.77 20.31
CA MET A 5 -13.32 -15.28 19.85
C MET A 5 -14.18 -14.12 19.33
N PRO A 6 -15.04 -14.35 18.32
CA PRO A 6 -15.95 -13.32 17.80
C PRO A 6 -16.95 -12.84 18.86
N GLY A 7 -17.45 -11.61 18.73
CA GLY A 7 -18.39 -10.99 19.65
C GLY A 7 -19.75 -11.73 19.76
N PRO A 8 -20.54 -11.52 20.82
CA PRO A 8 -21.68 -12.36 21.16
C PRO A 8 -22.84 -12.38 20.14
N GLN A 9 -22.84 -11.49 19.14
CA GLN A 9 -23.89 -11.43 18.10
C GLN A 9 -23.56 -12.20 16.83
N SER A 10 -22.32 -12.73 16.68
CA SER A 10 -21.89 -13.48 15.50
C SER A 10 -21.53 -14.95 15.76
N LEU A 11 -21.79 -15.45 16.96
CA LEU A 11 -21.46 -16.82 17.34
C LEU A 11 -22.42 -17.82 16.66
N THR A 12 -21.83 -18.83 16.04
CA THR A 12 -22.54 -19.88 15.28
C THR A 12 -22.38 -21.24 15.94
N ILE A 13 -23.03 -22.24 15.38
CA ILE A 13 -22.84 -23.65 15.81
C ILE A 13 -21.38 -24.09 15.68
N GLU A 14 -20.59 -23.49 14.79
CA GLU A 14 -19.16 -23.77 14.59
C GLU A 14 -18.31 -23.34 15.78
N ASP A 15 -18.72 -22.31 16.52
CA ASP A 15 -18.02 -21.78 17.70
C ASP A 15 -18.38 -22.57 18.98
N LEU A 16 -19.49 -23.29 18.95
CA LEU A 16 -20.06 -23.94 20.14
C LEU A 16 -19.11 -24.93 20.83
N PRO A 17 -18.34 -25.78 20.12
CA PRO A 17 -17.39 -26.68 20.79
C PRO A 17 -16.32 -25.95 21.61
N ARG A 18 -15.84 -24.79 21.12
CA ARG A 18 -14.86 -23.95 21.81
C ARG A 18 -15.47 -23.27 23.04
N LEU A 19 -16.68 -22.78 22.91
CA LEU A 19 -17.42 -22.19 24.02
C LEU A 19 -17.71 -23.23 25.10
N ILE A 20 -18.15 -24.41 24.72
CA ILE A 20 -18.40 -25.51 25.66
C ILE A 20 -17.11 -25.90 26.39
N ALA A 21 -15.97 -25.98 25.68
CA ALA A 21 -14.67 -26.27 26.28
C ALA A 21 -14.26 -25.19 27.29
N ALA A 22 -14.42 -23.93 26.97
CA ALA A 22 -14.06 -22.82 27.85
C ALA A 22 -14.93 -22.76 29.12
N VAL A 23 -16.25 -23.04 29.01
CA VAL A 23 -17.13 -23.13 30.17
C VAL A 23 -16.83 -24.36 31.01
N ALA A 24 -16.53 -25.50 30.38
CA ALA A 24 -16.15 -26.73 31.10
C ALA A 24 -14.84 -26.53 31.88
N GLU A 25 -13.92 -25.71 31.38
CA GLU A 25 -12.70 -25.34 32.11
C GLU A 25 -12.97 -24.38 33.31
N ALA A 26 -13.85 -23.41 33.10
CA ALA A 26 -14.16 -22.39 34.09
C ALA A 26 -15.16 -22.87 35.18
N GLU A 27 -16.23 -23.54 34.76
CA GLU A 27 -17.36 -24.01 35.61
C GLU A 27 -17.81 -25.42 35.21
N PRO A 28 -17.02 -26.47 35.47
CA PRO A 28 -17.27 -27.84 34.98
C PRO A 28 -18.64 -28.41 35.39
N ASP A 29 -19.07 -28.13 36.61
CA ASP A 29 -20.32 -28.65 37.18
C ASP A 29 -21.57 -27.86 36.77
N ARG A 30 -21.40 -26.77 35.98
CA ARG A 30 -22.56 -25.98 35.50
C ARG A 30 -23.42 -26.80 34.56
N THR A 31 -24.70 -26.75 34.79
CA THR A 31 -25.68 -27.42 33.93
C THR A 31 -25.76 -26.72 32.53
N ALA A 32 -25.42 -27.44 31.48
CA ALA A 32 -25.49 -26.99 30.10
C ALA A 32 -26.89 -27.24 29.48
N LEU A 33 -27.45 -28.44 29.73
CA LEU A 33 -28.73 -28.86 29.16
C LEU A 33 -29.59 -29.50 30.24
N VAL A 34 -30.90 -29.19 30.23
CA VAL A 34 -31.90 -29.80 31.11
C VAL A 34 -33.08 -30.27 30.28
N HIS A 35 -33.49 -31.49 30.46
CA HIS A 35 -34.74 -32.04 29.91
C HIS A 35 -35.36 -33.04 30.88
N ALA A 36 -36.59 -32.78 31.33
CA ALA A 36 -37.27 -33.52 32.35
C ALA A 36 -36.43 -33.67 33.65
N ASP A 37 -36.04 -34.87 34.03
CA ASP A 37 -35.22 -35.15 35.21
C ASP A 37 -33.72 -35.36 34.86
N ALA A 38 -33.32 -35.14 33.63
CA ALA A 38 -31.96 -35.32 33.14
C ALA A 38 -31.23 -33.99 33.00
N GLU A 39 -30.06 -33.88 33.64
CA GLU A 39 -29.18 -32.75 33.54
C GLU A 39 -27.85 -33.16 32.89
N VAL A 40 -27.29 -32.35 32.02
CA VAL A 40 -25.99 -32.51 31.38
C VAL A 40 -25.13 -31.30 31.72
N THR A 41 -24.00 -31.52 32.35
CA THR A 41 -23.05 -30.45 32.68
C THR A 41 -22.20 -30.09 31.48
N TYR A 42 -21.55 -28.89 31.51
CA TYR A 42 -20.61 -28.48 30.48
C TYR A 42 -19.42 -29.42 30.38
N GLU A 43 -18.87 -29.95 31.49
CA GLU A 43 -17.79 -30.95 31.48
C GLU A 43 -18.19 -32.20 30.72
N ARG A 44 -19.39 -32.74 30.98
CA ARG A 44 -19.90 -33.93 30.31
C ARG A 44 -20.12 -33.68 28.82
N LEU A 45 -20.71 -32.54 28.44
CA LEU A 45 -20.95 -32.18 27.05
C LEU A 45 -19.62 -32.01 26.28
N HIS A 46 -18.61 -31.39 26.88
CA HIS A 46 -17.27 -31.26 26.31
C HIS A 46 -16.57 -32.63 26.15
N SER A 47 -16.64 -33.49 27.16
CA SER A 47 -16.06 -34.83 27.11
C SER A 47 -16.65 -35.69 25.98
N GLU A 48 -17.97 -35.64 25.77
CA GLU A 48 -18.64 -36.39 24.72
C GLU A 48 -18.32 -35.84 23.32
N LEU A 49 -18.24 -34.49 23.16
CA LEU A 49 -17.80 -33.85 21.93
C LEU A 49 -16.37 -34.28 21.55
N THR A 50 -15.45 -34.25 22.51
CA THR A 50 -14.05 -34.63 22.31
C THR A 50 -13.90 -36.12 21.99
N THR A 51 -14.70 -36.96 22.66
CA THR A 51 -14.68 -38.43 22.45
C THR A 51 -15.19 -38.80 21.06
N LEU A 52 -16.29 -38.17 20.62
CA LEU A 52 -16.86 -38.43 19.31
C LEU A 52 -15.97 -37.90 18.18
N ASP A 53 -15.45 -36.69 18.33
CA ASP A 53 -14.52 -36.08 17.36
C ASP A 53 -13.26 -36.93 17.18
N SER A 54 -12.67 -37.40 18.29
CA SER A 54 -11.52 -38.32 18.28
C SER A 54 -11.86 -39.69 17.63
N ALA A 55 -13.03 -40.23 17.91
CA ALA A 55 -13.49 -41.50 17.30
C ALA A 55 -13.72 -41.38 15.80
N MET A 56 -14.13 -40.25 15.33
CA MET A 56 -14.37 -39.96 13.91
C MET A 56 -13.11 -39.38 13.19
N GLY A 57 -11.99 -39.24 13.90
CA GLY A 57 -10.73 -38.75 13.33
C GLY A 57 -10.80 -37.33 12.78
N GLY A 58 -11.66 -36.48 13.35
CA GLY A 58 -11.87 -35.09 12.88
C GLY A 58 -12.68 -34.99 11.57
N ALA A 59 -13.37 -36.08 11.16
CA ALA A 59 -14.09 -36.11 9.89
C ALA A 59 -15.45 -35.38 9.93
N LEU A 60 -15.98 -35.07 11.10
CA LEU A 60 -17.22 -34.33 11.30
C LEU A 60 -16.94 -32.88 11.61
N GLY A 61 -17.47 -31.96 10.83
CA GLY A 61 -17.50 -30.54 11.21
C GLY A 61 -18.42 -30.29 12.43
N PRO A 62 -18.27 -29.13 13.11
CA PRO A 62 -19.08 -28.76 14.27
C PRO A 62 -20.61 -28.85 14.01
N ASP A 63 -21.05 -28.49 12.82
CA ASP A 63 -22.46 -28.54 12.39
C ASP A 63 -23.08 -29.94 12.47
N ALA A 64 -22.26 -30.99 12.29
CA ALA A 64 -22.70 -32.36 12.37
C ALA A 64 -22.40 -32.98 13.75
N LEU A 65 -21.29 -32.62 14.38
CA LEU A 65 -20.81 -33.15 15.65
C LEU A 65 -21.73 -32.76 16.81
N VAL A 66 -22.04 -31.48 16.95
CA VAL A 66 -22.85 -30.94 18.05
C VAL A 66 -24.27 -31.53 18.08
N PRO A 67 -25.03 -31.59 16.96
CA PRO A 67 -26.34 -32.24 16.92
C PRO A 67 -26.31 -33.71 17.31
N VAL A 68 -25.29 -34.45 16.87
CA VAL A 68 -25.16 -35.89 17.21
C VAL A 68 -24.94 -36.08 18.71
N VAL A 69 -24.06 -35.28 19.33
CA VAL A 69 -23.81 -35.36 20.78
C VAL A 69 -25.05 -34.96 21.56
N ILE A 70 -25.74 -33.87 21.21
CA ILE A 70 -26.97 -33.45 21.89
C ILE A 70 -28.08 -34.53 21.73
N SER A 71 -28.24 -35.08 20.53
CA SER A 71 -29.24 -36.14 20.29
C SER A 71 -28.91 -37.46 21.03
N THR A 72 -27.64 -37.71 21.33
CA THR A 72 -27.17 -38.87 22.07
C THR A 72 -27.39 -38.72 23.57
N LEU A 73 -27.11 -37.51 24.11
CA LEU A 73 -27.24 -37.24 25.53
C LEU A 73 -28.69 -37.01 25.99
N LEU A 74 -29.47 -36.31 25.17
CA LEU A 74 -30.86 -35.96 25.44
C LEU A 74 -31.72 -36.05 24.17
N PRO A 75 -32.05 -37.28 23.72
CA PRO A 75 -32.74 -37.49 22.44
C PRO A 75 -34.13 -36.87 22.39
N GLU A 76 -34.84 -36.74 23.51
CA GLU A 76 -36.16 -36.15 23.58
C GLU A 76 -36.13 -34.60 23.58
N LEU A 77 -35.00 -33.96 23.88
CA LEU A 77 -34.87 -32.50 23.91
C LEU A 77 -35.11 -31.88 22.54
N LEU A 78 -34.58 -32.50 21.48
CA LEU A 78 -34.74 -32.01 20.10
C LEU A 78 -36.18 -32.23 19.56
N ALA A 79 -36.92 -33.21 20.12
CA ALA A 79 -38.28 -33.53 19.68
C ALA A 79 -39.36 -32.63 20.29
N THR A 80 -39.08 -31.96 21.41
CA THR A 80 -40.08 -31.26 22.25
C THR A 80 -39.98 -29.74 22.21
N ARG A 81 -38.89 -29.15 21.71
CA ARG A 81 -38.71 -27.69 21.64
C ARG A 81 -39.23 -27.11 20.31
N GLU A 82 -40.05 -26.08 20.38
CA GLU A 82 -40.40 -25.24 19.22
C GLU A 82 -39.09 -24.61 18.67
N GLY A 83 -38.78 -24.82 17.38
CA GLY A 83 -37.53 -24.40 16.75
C GLY A 83 -36.44 -25.47 16.71
N GLY A 84 -36.62 -26.63 17.34
CA GLY A 84 -35.72 -27.79 17.20
C GLY A 84 -34.24 -27.45 17.59
N LEU A 85 -33.30 -27.91 16.78
CA LEU A 85 -31.84 -27.76 17.02
C LEU A 85 -31.39 -26.30 17.16
N GLU A 86 -31.87 -25.39 16.33
CA GLU A 86 -31.50 -23.97 16.35
C GLU A 86 -31.81 -23.31 17.70
N SER A 87 -32.94 -23.65 18.29
CA SER A 87 -33.35 -23.15 19.62
C SER A 87 -32.45 -23.67 20.75
N VAL A 88 -31.99 -24.95 20.66
CA VAL A 88 -31.07 -25.55 21.64
C VAL A 88 -29.66 -24.96 21.49
N VAL A 89 -29.16 -24.83 20.26
CA VAL A 89 -27.86 -24.22 19.96
C VAL A 89 -27.83 -22.75 20.39
N GLY A 90 -28.86 -21.99 20.07
CA GLY A 90 -28.96 -20.59 20.49
C GLY A 90 -28.98 -20.41 22.02
N ALA A 91 -29.67 -21.30 22.74
CA ALA A 91 -29.68 -21.28 24.21
C ALA A 91 -28.30 -21.64 24.80
N LEU A 92 -27.60 -22.64 24.25
CA LEU A 92 -26.23 -23.00 24.67
C LEU A 92 -25.23 -21.88 24.40
N ILE A 93 -25.31 -21.22 23.23
CA ILE A 93 -24.46 -20.08 22.92
C ILE A 93 -24.69 -18.95 23.92
N ALA A 94 -25.96 -18.61 24.19
CA ALA A 94 -26.33 -17.54 25.13
C ALA A 94 -25.86 -17.85 26.57
N ASP A 95 -26.03 -19.11 27.03
CA ASP A 95 -25.60 -19.52 28.37
C ASP A 95 -24.07 -19.58 28.48
N ALA A 96 -23.39 -20.19 27.51
CA ALA A 96 -21.94 -20.28 27.48
C ALA A 96 -21.28 -18.88 27.42
N THR A 97 -21.85 -17.95 26.62
CA THR A 97 -21.38 -16.57 26.57
C THR A 97 -21.58 -15.80 27.88
N SER A 98 -22.52 -16.22 28.73
CA SER A 98 -22.73 -15.56 30.03
C SER A 98 -21.68 -15.96 31.07
N VAL A 99 -21.03 -17.12 30.91
CA VAL A 99 -20.01 -17.67 31.85
C VAL A 99 -18.60 -17.32 31.41
N VAL A 100 -18.32 -17.56 30.15
CA VAL A 100 -17.11 -17.00 29.54
C VAL A 100 -17.38 -15.50 29.60
N ALA A 101 -17.01 -14.87 30.72
CA ALA A 101 -16.83 -13.43 30.68
C ALA A 101 -15.91 -13.20 29.49
N PHE A 102 -16.50 -12.84 28.36
CA PHE A 102 -15.79 -12.08 27.39
C PHE A 102 -15.34 -10.84 28.18
N GLU A 103 -14.15 -10.90 28.79
CA GLU A 103 -13.30 -9.78 28.62
C GLU A 103 -13.28 -9.63 27.08
N ALA A 104 -14.20 -8.89 26.54
CA ALA A 104 -13.99 -8.16 25.32
C ALA A 104 -12.57 -7.64 25.52
N PRO A 105 -11.56 -8.12 24.73
CA PRO A 105 -10.17 -7.76 25.00
C PRO A 105 -10.29 -6.30 25.26
N SER A 106 -9.98 -5.89 26.52
CA SER A 106 -10.24 -4.53 26.98
C SER A 106 -9.78 -3.73 25.81
N VAL A 107 -10.68 -2.98 25.15
CA VAL A 107 -10.29 -2.22 23.96
C VAL A 107 -9.25 -1.34 24.57
N VAL A 108 -8.00 -1.85 24.59
CA VAL A 108 -6.85 -1.07 24.97
C VAL A 108 -6.92 -0.05 23.86
N GLU A 109 -7.43 1.13 24.22
CA GLU A 109 -7.60 2.26 23.34
C GLU A 109 -6.21 2.64 22.84
N SER A 110 -5.62 1.76 21.99
CA SER A 110 -4.26 1.93 21.52
C SER A 110 -4.30 2.81 20.30
N THR A 111 -3.47 3.81 20.32
CA THR A 111 -3.17 4.65 19.18
C THR A 111 -1.82 4.26 18.59
N LEU A 112 -1.50 4.75 17.39
CA LEU A 112 -0.15 4.60 16.82
C LEU A 112 0.93 5.14 17.79
N VAL A 113 0.56 6.16 18.59
CA VAL A 113 1.46 6.80 19.57
C VAL A 113 1.74 5.85 20.71
N SER A 114 0.70 5.33 21.37
CA SER A 114 0.87 4.47 22.56
C SER A 114 1.67 3.20 22.24
N LEU A 115 1.42 2.55 21.11
CA LEU A 115 2.15 1.36 20.67
C LEU A 115 3.64 1.63 20.44
N PHE A 116 3.98 2.78 19.84
CA PHE A 116 5.36 3.18 19.64
C PHE A 116 6.04 3.52 20.99
N GLU A 117 5.39 4.28 21.88
CA GLU A 117 5.94 4.67 23.18
C GLU A 117 6.19 3.46 24.10
N GLU A 118 5.30 2.47 24.07
CA GLU A 118 5.50 1.19 24.76
C GLU A 118 6.76 0.48 24.26
N GLN A 119 7.03 0.52 22.94
CA GLN A 119 8.23 -0.09 22.39
C GLN A 119 9.50 0.69 22.75
N VAL A 120 9.47 2.03 22.69
CA VAL A 120 10.60 2.87 23.15
C VAL A 120 10.96 2.55 24.59
N ALA A 121 9.96 2.38 25.48
CA ALA A 121 10.19 2.03 26.88
C ALA A 121 10.80 0.64 27.05
N ARG A 122 10.48 -0.32 26.16
CA ARG A 122 11.02 -1.69 26.22
C ARG A 122 12.46 -1.79 25.72
N THR A 123 12.79 -1.12 24.62
CA THR A 123 14.10 -1.25 23.95
C THR A 123 14.68 0.11 23.52
N PRO A 124 14.95 1.05 24.44
CA PRO A 124 15.37 2.41 24.11
C PRO A 124 16.68 2.47 23.31
N ASP A 125 17.61 1.57 23.59
CA ASP A 125 18.95 1.56 23.00
C ASP A 125 19.05 0.73 21.70
N ALA A 126 17.98 0.02 21.31
CA ALA A 126 17.94 -0.70 20.04
C ALA A 126 17.92 0.27 18.86
N VAL A 127 18.46 -0.15 17.72
CA VAL A 127 18.45 0.65 16.48
C VAL A 127 17.06 0.61 15.88
N ALA A 128 16.39 1.76 15.84
CA ALA A 128 15.08 1.93 15.21
C ALA A 128 15.18 2.20 13.71
N LEU A 129 16.06 3.11 13.31
CA LEU A 129 16.17 3.61 11.94
C LEU A 129 17.59 3.49 11.40
N ARG A 130 17.69 3.16 10.09
CA ARG A 130 18.91 3.25 9.30
C ARG A 130 18.66 4.04 8.01
N PHE A 131 19.54 4.99 7.70
CA PHE A 131 19.51 5.74 6.45
C PHE A 131 20.94 6.05 5.99
N GLY A 132 21.37 5.38 4.91
CA GLY A 132 22.77 5.43 4.50
C GLY A 132 23.71 5.02 5.64
N SER A 133 24.73 5.82 5.94
CA SER A 133 25.68 5.53 7.02
C SER A 133 25.17 5.91 8.42
N THR A 134 23.98 6.49 8.54
CA THR A 134 23.44 6.93 9.83
C THR A 134 22.48 5.89 10.41
N ALA A 135 22.52 5.76 11.75
CA ALA A 135 21.57 4.96 12.51
C ALA A 135 21.07 5.80 13.69
N SER A 136 19.83 5.57 14.08
CA SER A 136 19.23 6.20 15.27
C SER A 136 18.61 5.11 16.14
N THR A 137 18.83 5.22 17.46
CA THR A 137 18.15 4.35 18.43
C THR A 137 16.69 4.78 18.61
N TYR A 138 15.87 3.90 19.21
CA TYR A 138 14.49 4.20 19.58
C TYR A 138 14.41 5.46 20.46
N ALA A 139 15.28 5.57 21.47
CA ALA A 139 15.32 6.74 22.37
C ALA A 139 15.74 8.02 21.67
N GLU A 140 16.73 7.97 20.75
CA GLU A 140 17.17 9.12 19.97
C GLU A 140 16.10 9.62 19.03
N PHE A 141 15.42 8.68 18.33
CA PHE A 141 14.31 9.00 17.45
C PHE A 141 13.15 9.60 18.23
N ASP A 142 12.70 8.94 19.31
CA ASP A 142 11.61 9.41 20.16
C ASP A 142 11.85 10.80 20.75
N ARG A 143 13.07 11.06 21.22
CA ARG A 143 13.43 12.39 21.74
C ARG A 143 13.25 13.51 20.69
N ARG A 144 13.71 13.27 19.45
CA ARG A 144 13.53 14.23 18.34
C ARG A 144 12.05 14.43 18.03
N VAL A 145 11.30 13.34 17.98
CA VAL A 145 9.86 13.37 17.74
C VAL A 145 9.14 14.17 18.82
N ASN A 146 9.45 13.93 20.10
CA ASN A 146 8.82 14.61 21.23
C ASN A 146 9.10 16.12 21.24
N GLN A 147 10.32 16.52 20.88
CA GLN A 147 10.69 17.93 20.79
C GLN A 147 9.90 18.66 19.70
N LEU A 148 9.83 18.05 18.49
CA LEU A 148 9.05 18.62 17.38
C LEU A 148 7.55 18.60 17.66
N ALA A 149 7.02 17.54 18.29
CA ALA A 149 5.60 17.44 18.64
C ALA A 149 5.15 18.59 19.56
N ARG A 150 5.99 19.00 20.55
CA ARG A 150 5.69 20.14 21.43
C ARG A 150 5.66 21.46 20.69
N GLU A 151 6.54 21.64 19.71
CA GLU A 151 6.50 22.81 18.83
C GLU A 151 5.21 22.84 18.02
N LEU A 152 4.77 21.67 17.51
CA LEU A 152 3.52 21.55 16.76
C LEU A 152 2.29 21.85 17.62
N VAL A 153 2.25 21.34 18.86
CA VAL A 153 1.17 21.67 19.82
C VAL A 153 1.13 23.16 20.10
N ALA A 154 2.29 23.82 20.29
CA ALA A 154 2.38 25.27 20.51
C ALA A 154 1.86 26.07 19.29
N ARG A 155 1.88 25.48 18.09
CA ARG A 155 1.33 26.06 16.85
C ARG A 155 -0.11 25.67 16.57
N GLY A 156 -0.79 25.01 17.48
CA GLY A 156 -2.20 24.67 17.35
C GLY A 156 -2.48 23.30 16.72
N VAL A 157 -1.48 22.42 16.59
CA VAL A 157 -1.70 21.04 16.14
C VAL A 157 -2.23 20.21 17.31
N GLY A 158 -3.34 19.50 17.06
CA GLY A 158 -4.00 18.62 18.03
C GLY A 158 -4.97 17.66 17.36
N PRO A 159 -5.76 16.89 18.13
CA PRO A 159 -6.69 15.92 17.60
C PRO A 159 -7.59 16.46 16.47
N ASP A 160 -7.67 15.70 15.39
CA ASP A 160 -8.40 16.02 14.15
C ASP A 160 -7.95 17.27 13.40
N THR A 161 -6.80 17.87 13.75
CA THR A 161 -6.18 18.87 12.90
C THR A 161 -5.33 18.23 11.81
N LEU A 162 -5.38 18.78 10.60
CA LEU A 162 -4.59 18.27 9.48
C LEU A 162 -3.29 19.07 9.34
N VAL A 163 -2.19 18.37 9.08
CA VAL A 163 -0.87 18.95 8.87
C VAL A 163 -0.30 18.45 7.54
N GLY A 164 -0.01 19.35 6.62
CA GLY A 164 0.66 19.01 5.37
C GLY A 164 2.09 18.52 5.65
N LEU A 165 2.51 17.45 4.97
CA LEU A 165 3.84 16.87 5.12
C LEU A 165 4.54 16.81 3.76
N GLY A 166 5.39 17.81 3.47
CA GLY A 166 6.07 17.98 2.20
C GLY A 166 7.58 17.76 2.33
N ILE A 167 8.01 16.53 2.64
CA ILE A 167 9.41 16.17 2.86
C ILE A 167 9.72 14.89 2.08
N ARG A 168 10.81 14.91 1.29
CA ARG A 168 11.30 13.70 0.61
C ARG A 168 11.77 12.65 1.62
N ARG A 169 11.78 11.40 1.18
CA ARG A 169 12.16 10.24 2.00
C ARG A 169 13.50 10.45 2.68
N SER A 170 13.47 10.50 4.02
CA SER A 170 14.61 10.81 4.90
C SER A 170 14.25 10.45 6.35
N VAL A 171 15.19 10.58 7.27
CA VAL A 171 14.91 10.50 8.72
C VAL A 171 13.99 11.65 9.16
N GLU A 172 14.15 12.82 8.57
CA GLU A 172 13.35 14.03 8.83
C GLU A 172 11.87 13.80 8.50
N LEU A 173 11.56 13.08 7.41
CA LEU A 173 10.19 12.70 7.07
C LEU A 173 9.55 11.90 8.21
N LEU A 174 10.26 10.91 8.76
CA LEU A 174 9.73 10.07 9.84
C LEU A 174 9.59 10.89 11.13
N VAL A 175 10.58 11.72 11.48
CA VAL A 175 10.50 12.58 12.66
C VAL A 175 9.28 13.49 12.57
N ALA A 176 9.04 14.11 11.42
CA ALA A 176 7.89 14.98 11.18
C ALA A 176 6.56 14.21 11.26
N MET A 177 6.46 13.06 10.58
CA MET A 177 5.27 12.20 10.58
C MET A 177 4.89 11.78 12.01
N TYR A 178 5.84 11.24 12.76
CA TYR A 178 5.60 10.81 14.14
C TYR A 178 5.31 11.99 15.08
N ALA A 179 5.93 13.15 14.86
CA ALA A 179 5.65 14.35 15.65
C ALA A 179 4.23 14.88 15.43
N ILE A 180 3.72 14.85 14.19
CA ILE A 180 2.33 15.21 13.89
C ILE A 180 1.37 14.28 14.65
N VAL A 181 1.57 12.96 14.53
CA VAL A 181 0.74 11.95 15.16
C VAL A 181 0.81 12.06 16.69
N LYS A 182 2.00 12.30 17.27
CA LYS A 182 2.16 12.52 18.72
C LYS A 182 1.51 13.80 19.24
N ALA A 183 1.51 14.85 18.45
CA ALA A 183 0.78 16.07 18.78
C ALA A 183 -0.76 15.85 18.76
N GLY A 184 -1.22 14.78 18.15
CA GLY A 184 -2.61 14.40 17.96
C GLY A 184 -3.14 14.72 16.56
N GLY A 185 -2.36 15.37 15.71
CA GLY A 185 -2.73 15.73 14.34
C GLY A 185 -2.69 14.53 13.36
N ALA A 186 -3.31 14.72 12.20
CA ALA A 186 -3.25 13.78 11.09
C ALA A 186 -2.38 14.34 9.97
N TYR A 187 -1.42 13.54 9.48
CA TYR A 187 -0.56 14.00 8.39
C TYR A 187 -1.25 13.86 7.03
N VAL A 188 -0.97 14.82 6.15
CA VAL A 188 -1.42 14.86 4.76
C VAL A 188 -0.18 14.84 3.87
N PRO A 189 0.13 13.73 3.18
CA PRO A 189 1.26 13.65 2.28
C PRO A 189 1.18 14.66 1.14
N LEU A 190 2.25 15.44 0.97
CA LEU A 190 2.46 16.40 -0.11
C LEU A 190 3.78 16.04 -0.79
N ASP A 191 3.74 15.33 -1.93
CA ASP A 191 4.97 14.96 -2.62
C ASP A 191 5.61 16.20 -3.26
N PRO A 192 6.83 16.61 -2.87
CA PRO A 192 7.49 17.76 -3.44
C PRO A 192 7.75 17.69 -4.95
N ASP A 193 7.68 16.47 -5.53
CA ASP A 193 7.86 16.24 -6.96
C ASP A 193 6.53 16.31 -7.75
N HIS A 194 5.39 16.44 -7.06
CA HIS A 194 4.10 16.66 -7.73
C HIS A 194 3.96 18.09 -8.27
N PRO A 195 3.17 18.27 -9.35
CA PRO A 195 2.86 19.59 -9.88
C PRO A 195 2.30 20.55 -8.83
N ALA A 196 2.71 21.84 -8.90
CA ALA A 196 2.29 22.85 -7.94
C ALA A 196 0.76 23.04 -7.89
N GLU A 197 0.06 22.91 -9.03
CA GLU A 197 -1.39 22.98 -9.10
C GLU A 197 -2.05 21.84 -8.29
N ARG A 198 -1.50 20.63 -8.38
CA ARG A 198 -1.97 19.48 -7.59
C ARG A 198 -1.74 19.69 -6.09
N LEU A 199 -0.57 20.18 -5.70
CA LEU A 199 -0.26 20.48 -4.30
C LEU A 199 -1.21 21.56 -3.76
N ALA A 200 -1.44 22.63 -4.53
CA ALA A 200 -2.37 23.69 -4.16
C ALA A 200 -3.79 23.17 -3.97
N TYR A 201 -4.25 22.29 -4.85
CA TYR A 201 -5.57 21.66 -4.71
C TYR A 201 -5.68 20.78 -3.46
N VAL A 202 -4.68 19.93 -3.19
CA VAL A 202 -4.66 19.07 -1.99
C VAL A 202 -4.68 19.94 -0.73
N ILE A 203 -3.90 21.02 -0.70
CA ILE A 203 -3.82 21.97 0.42
C ILE A 203 -5.16 22.70 0.60
N ASP A 204 -5.80 23.14 -0.47
CA ASP A 204 -7.10 23.82 -0.42
C ASP A 204 -8.19 22.91 0.16
N VAL A 205 -8.26 21.65 -0.31
CA VAL A 205 -9.27 20.67 0.18
C VAL A 205 -9.00 20.21 1.60
N ALA A 206 -7.75 19.92 1.93
CA ALA A 206 -7.34 19.46 3.26
C ALA A 206 -7.37 20.60 4.29
N ALA A 207 -7.14 21.84 3.88
CA ALA A 207 -7.06 23.03 4.73
C ALA A 207 -6.17 22.79 5.97
N PRO A 208 -4.90 22.36 5.80
CA PRO A 208 -4.02 22.05 6.93
C PRO A 208 -3.73 23.30 7.75
N VAL A 209 -3.58 23.15 9.08
CA VAL A 209 -3.22 24.25 9.97
C VAL A 209 -1.84 24.81 9.67
N LEU A 210 -0.92 23.95 9.17
CA LEU A 210 0.39 24.32 8.66
C LEU A 210 0.93 23.19 7.76
N VAL A 211 2.02 23.49 7.04
CA VAL A 211 2.76 22.50 6.24
C VAL A 211 4.18 22.36 6.79
N LEU A 212 4.59 21.13 7.11
CA LEU A 212 5.96 20.77 7.44
C LEU A 212 6.75 20.47 6.17
N THR A 213 7.93 21.07 6.05
CA THR A 213 8.84 20.85 4.93
C THR A 213 10.30 21.03 5.36
N THR A 214 11.23 20.94 4.43
CA THR A 214 12.63 21.34 4.60
C THR A 214 12.97 22.50 3.68
N SER A 215 14.11 23.15 3.89
CA SER A 215 14.58 24.23 3.01
C SER A 215 14.81 23.77 1.56
N VAL A 216 15.06 22.47 1.36
CA VAL A 216 15.27 21.84 0.04
C VAL A 216 13.96 21.45 -0.64
N ASP A 217 12.92 21.10 0.15
CA ASP A 217 11.66 20.53 -0.31
C ASP A 217 10.50 21.55 -0.41
N ALA A 218 10.71 22.79 0.00
CA ALA A 218 9.68 23.84 0.09
C ALA A 218 9.19 24.37 -1.28
N VAL A 219 9.15 23.54 -2.31
CA VAL A 219 8.79 23.92 -3.68
C VAL A 219 7.29 23.74 -3.89
N GLY A 220 6.64 24.70 -4.56
CA GLY A 220 5.24 24.56 -5.01
C GLY A 220 4.17 24.76 -3.92
N ILE A 221 4.54 25.13 -2.69
CA ILE A 221 3.57 25.42 -1.62
C ILE A 221 3.05 26.87 -1.81
N PRO A 222 1.72 27.11 -1.79
CA PRO A 222 1.15 28.44 -1.91
C PRO A 222 1.61 29.39 -0.80
N GLU A 223 1.85 30.68 -1.12
CA GLU A 223 2.36 31.68 -0.17
C GLU A 223 1.42 32.00 1.02
N ASN A 224 0.13 31.72 0.88
CA ASN A 224 -0.89 31.96 1.90
C ASN A 224 -1.00 30.83 2.95
N VAL A 225 -0.14 29.82 2.88
CA VAL A 225 -0.13 28.69 3.83
C VAL A 225 1.00 28.90 4.85
N ASP A 226 0.72 28.59 6.13
CA ASP A 226 1.78 28.60 7.16
C ASP A 226 2.72 27.41 6.90
N VAL A 227 4.01 27.72 6.69
CA VAL A 227 5.06 26.74 6.36
C VAL A 227 6.10 26.71 7.46
N LEU A 228 6.32 25.56 8.04
CA LEU A 228 7.37 25.31 9.01
C LEU A 228 8.47 24.44 8.39
N ARG A 229 9.66 25.04 8.19
CA ARG A 229 10.85 24.30 7.76
C ARG A 229 11.54 23.72 8.97
N ILE A 230 11.51 22.39 9.09
CA ILE A 230 12.00 21.69 10.28
C ILE A 230 13.54 21.72 10.43
N ASP A 231 14.26 21.99 9.35
CA ASP A 231 15.73 22.16 9.33
C ASP A 231 16.16 23.61 9.66
N ASP A 232 15.23 24.57 9.68
CA ASP A 232 15.50 25.99 10.02
C ASP A 232 15.16 26.31 11.48
N ILE A 233 14.51 25.41 12.21
CA ILE A 233 14.08 25.67 13.59
C ILE A 233 14.93 24.91 14.61
N ASP A 234 15.19 25.55 15.73
CA ASP A 234 15.81 24.91 16.90
C ASP A 234 14.75 24.49 17.92
N VAL A 235 14.44 23.21 17.94
CA VAL A 235 13.49 22.60 18.89
C VAL A 235 14.19 22.03 20.13
N SER A 236 15.50 22.21 20.30
CA SER A 236 16.28 21.64 21.40
C SER A 236 15.88 22.17 22.78
N ALA A 237 15.25 23.33 22.84
CA ALA A 237 14.71 23.92 24.06
C ALA A 237 13.47 23.17 24.60
N HIS A 238 12.74 22.42 23.73
CA HIS A 238 11.61 21.63 24.15
C HIS A 238 12.06 20.32 24.84
N SER A 239 11.25 19.85 25.80
CA SER A 239 11.49 18.59 26.46
C SER A 239 11.46 17.41 25.48
N GLY A 240 12.44 16.53 25.57
CA GLY A 240 12.46 15.27 24.81
C GLY A 240 11.67 14.11 25.47
N ALA A 241 11.01 14.36 26.62
CA ALA A 241 10.19 13.35 27.29
C ALA A 241 8.86 13.11 26.51
N PRO A 242 8.23 11.94 26.64
CA PRO A 242 6.92 11.65 26.02
C PRO A 242 5.87 12.72 26.35
N LEU A 243 4.91 12.93 25.44
CA LEU A 243 3.79 13.84 25.66
C LEU A 243 2.67 13.13 26.39
N ALA A 244 2.23 13.70 27.52
CA ALA A 244 1.00 13.30 28.17
C ALA A 244 -0.21 13.99 27.51
N ASP A 245 -1.44 13.50 27.80
CA ASP A 245 -2.66 14.14 27.31
C ASP A 245 -2.78 15.61 27.75
N GLY A 246 -2.26 15.95 28.92
CA GLY A 246 -2.21 17.34 29.39
C GLY A 246 -1.26 18.27 28.63
N ASP A 247 -0.34 17.71 27.86
CA ASP A 247 0.57 18.45 26.97
C ASP A 247 -0.06 18.77 25.60
N ARG A 248 -1.16 18.07 25.24
CA ARG A 248 -1.91 18.22 23.99
C ARG A 248 -3.02 19.26 24.14
N LEU A 249 -3.56 19.73 23.03
CA LEU A 249 -4.72 20.64 23.03
C LEU A 249 -6.00 19.98 23.59
N SER A 250 -6.13 18.67 23.36
CA SER A 250 -7.15 17.79 23.95
C SER A 250 -6.62 16.35 23.97
N PRO A 251 -7.21 15.45 24.78
CA PRO A 251 -6.81 14.04 24.81
C PRO A 251 -6.91 13.38 23.44
N LEU A 252 -5.90 12.58 23.08
CA LEU A 252 -5.91 11.78 21.86
C LEU A 252 -6.78 10.54 22.05
N ARG A 253 -7.68 10.28 21.10
CA ARG A 253 -8.62 9.15 21.09
C ARG A 253 -8.37 8.26 19.88
N THR A 254 -8.85 7.04 19.94
CA THR A 254 -8.70 6.07 18.85
C THR A 254 -9.48 6.45 17.60
N ASP A 255 -10.61 7.13 17.76
CA ASP A 255 -11.44 7.64 16.66
C ASP A 255 -10.89 8.92 15.99
N ASN A 256 -9.85 9.58 16.56
CA ASN A 256 -9.20 10.70 15.89
C ASN A 256 -8.45 10.24 14.63
N LEU A 257 -8.33 11.13 13.65
CA LEU A 257 -7.60 10.86 12.42
C LEU A 257 -6.11 10.68 12.68
N ALA A 258 -5.54 9.65 12.06
CA ALA A 258 -4.09 9.41 12.03
C ALA A 258 -3.46 9.99 10.76
N TYR A 259 -4.16 9.88 9.64
CA TYR A 259 -3.70 10.43 8.36
C TYR A 259 -4.84 10.70 7.38
N VAL A 260 -4.53 11.50 6.35
CA VAL A 260 -5.41 11.73 5.19
C VAL A 260 -4.58 11.54 3.94
N ILE A 261 -4.82 10.47 3.19
CA ILE A 261 -4.13 10.20 1.93
C ILE A 261 -5.06 10.51 0.75
N PHE A 262 -4.54 11.29 -0.21
CA PHE A 262 -5.29 11.66 -1.41
C PHE A 262 -5.13 10.63 -2.50
N THR A 263 -6.26 10.14 -3.00
CA THR A 263 -6.33 9.22 -4.14
C THR A 263 -6.99 9.91 -5.33
N SER A 264 -6.79 9.39 -6.55
CA SER A 264 -7.50 9.88 -7.73
C SER A 264 -9.02 9.78 -7.54
N GLY A 265 -9.77 10.72 -8.11
CA GLY A 265 -11.21 10.82 -7.90
C GLY A 265 -12.01 10.70 -9.20
N SER A 266 -13.12 9.96 -9.16
CA SER A 266 -14.04 9.74 -10.30
C SER A 266 -14.66 11.03 -10.87
N THR A 267 -14.58 12.12 -10.12
CA THR A 267 -15.05 13.46 -10.53
C THR A 267 -13.98 14.29 -11.22
N GLY A 268 -12.84 13.70 -11.60
CA GLY A 268 -11.71 14.38 -12.23
C GLY A 268 -10.82 15.18 -11.27
N ARG A 269 -10.98 15.02 -9.96
CA ARG A 269 -10.12 15.66 -8.94
C ARG A 269 -9.83 14.73 -7.78
N PRO A 270 -8.63 14.80 -7.16
CA PRO A 270 -8.25 13.95 -6.03
C PRO A 270 -9.21 14.07 -4.83
N LYS A 271 -9.38 12.97 -4.10
CA LYS A 271 -10.19 12.87 -2.89
C LYS A 271 -9.33 12.41 -1.70
N GLY A 272 -9.40 13.10 -0.57
CA GLY A 272 -8.64 12.79 0.65
C GLY A 272 -9.38 11.80 1.53
N VAL A 273 -8.82 10.62 1.74
CA VAL A 273 -9.37 9.56 2.58
C VAL A 273 -8.86 9.72 4.02
N GLY A 274 -9.77 9.99 4.96
CA GLY A 274 -9.43 10.17 6.37
C GLY A 274 -9.52 8.86 7.16
N VAL A 275 -8.39 8.37 7.66
CA VAL A 275 -8.27 7.12 8.42
C VAL A 275 -7.97 7.42 9.88
N SER A 276 -8.71 6.80 10.81
CA SER A 276 -8.53 6.95 12.25
C SER A 276 -7.40 6.08 12.80
N HIS A 277 -6.98 6.38 14.02
CA HIS A 277 -6.04 5.51 14.75
C HIS A 277 -6.62 4.10 14.93
N GLU A 278 -7.91 3.98 15.27
CA GLU A 278 -8.57 2.70 15.45
C GLU A 278 -8.47 1.82 14.21
N ALA A 279 -8.82 2.37 13.05
CA ALA A 279 -8.82 1.64 11.79
C ALA A 279 -7.43 1.12 11.41
N ILE A 280 -6.39 1.96 11.49
CA ILE A 280 -5.03 1.54 11.14
C ILE A 280 -4.42 0.62 12.21
N VAL A 281 -4.68 0.85 13.49
CA VAL A 281 -4.19 -0.03 14.57
C VAL A 281 -4.79 -1.42 14.46
N ALA A 282 -6.07 -1.55 14.10
CA ALA A 282 -6.69 -2.86 13.83
C ALA A 282 -5.93 -3.62 12.72
N ASN A 283 -5.62 -2.95 11.61
CA ASN A 283 -4.81 -3.54 10.54
C ASN A 283 -3.41 -3.98 11.04
N LEU A 284 -2.69 -3.12 11.77
CA LEU A 284 -1.34 -3.43 12.24
C LEU A 284 -1.33 -4.57 13.28
N ARG A 285 -2.36 -4.66 14.13
CA ARG A 285 -2.52 -5.77 15.08
C ARG A 285 -2.78 -7.09 14.38
N TRP A 286 -3.69 -7.09 13.39
CA TRP A 286 -3.90 -8.26 12.55
C TRP A 286 -2.59 -8.72 11.90
N ARG A 287 -1.82 -7.78 11.28
CA ARG A 287 -0.52 -8.09 10.68
C ARG A 287 0.44 -8.72 11.67
N GLN A 288 0.53 -8.18 12.88
CA GLN A 288 1.39 -8.73 13.91
C GLN A 288 0.96 -10.12 14.38
N SER A 289 -0.35 -10.41 14.36
CA SER A 289 -0.88 -11.73 14.68
C SER A 289 -0.61 -12.76 13.58
N GLU A 290 -0.76 -12.36 12.31
CA GLU A 290 -0.62 -13.24 11.15
C GLU A 290 0.86 -13.43 10.75
N TYR A 291 1.64 -12.35 10.80
CA TYR A 291 3.06 -12.30 10.40
C TYR A 291 3.92 -11.76 11.55
N PRO A 292 4.16 -12.53 12.61
CA PRO A 292 4.81 -12.00 13.80
C PRO A 292 6.23 -11.51 13.49
N PHE A 293 6.41 -10.17 13.56
CA PHE A 293 7.73 -9.55 13.54
C PHE A 293 8.33 -9.57 14.92
N THR A 294 9.64 -9.57 14.97
CA THR A 294 10.47 -9.52 16.17
C THR A 294 11.47 -8.37 16.08
N ASP A 295 12.25 -8.16 17.11
CA ASP A 295 13.36 -7.21 17.15
C ASP A 295 14.56 -7.64 16.26
N GLU A 296 14.54 -8.87 15.73
CA GLU A 296 15.52 -9.34 14.74
C GLU A 296 15.15 -8.96 13.32
N ASP A 297 13.90 -8.50 13.09
CA ASP A 297 13.45 -8.16 11.75
C ASP A 297 13.96 -6.81 11.26
N VAL A 298 14.28 -6.76 9.97
CA VAL A 298 14.72 -5.57 9.26
C VAL A 298 13.78 -5.33 8.07
N ILE A 299 13.11 -4.21 8.09
CA ILE A 299 12.12 -3.85 7.07
C ILE A 299 12.66 -2.76 6.17
N LEU A 300 12.50 -2.92 4.86
CA LEU A 300 12.86 -1.89 3.89
C LEU A 300 11.67 -0.95 3.62
N GLN A 301 11.77 0.29 4.11
CA GLN A 301 10.84 1.35 3.75
C GLN A 301 11.22 1.91 2.38
N LYS A 302 10.40 1.63 1.37
CA LYS A 302 10.63 2.08 0.00
C LYS A 302 9.37 2.58 -0.69
N THR A 303 8.18 2.24 -0.20
CA THR A 303 6.91 2.70 -0.78
C THR A 303 6.78 4.22 -0.61
N PRO A 304 6.39 4.97 -1.65
CA PRO A 304 6.12 6.40 -1.52
C PRO A 304 5.07 6.68 -0.44
N PHE A 305 5.31 7.68 0.38
CA PHE A 305 4.44 8.00 1.52
C PHE A 305 3.06 8.56 1.15
N THR A 306 2.87 8.89 -0.13
CA THR A 306 1.57 9.23 -0.71
C THR A 306 0.66 8.03 -0.96
N PHE A 307 1.17 6.80 -0.76
CA PHE A 307 0.40 5.55 -0.85
C PHE A 307 0.17 4.97 0.54
N ASP A 308 -1.05 4.52 0.80
CA ASP A 308 -1.47 3.96 2.08
C ASP A 308 -0.71 2.70 2.48
N VAL A 309 -0.25 1.90 1.52
CA VAL A 309 0.63 0.75 1.78
C VAL A 309 1.90 1.14 2.55
N SER A 310 2.40 2.37 2.38
CA SER A 310 3.56 2.86 3.13
C SER A 310 3.32 2.96 4.64
N VAL A 311 2.08 3.08 5.07
CA VAL A 311 1.71 3.31 6.48
C VAL A 311 2.18 2.16 7.36
N TRP A 312 1.97 0.91 6.93
CA TRP A 312 2.47 -0.22 7.71
C TRP A 312 4.01 -0.32 7.69
N GLU A 313 4.69 0.08 6.58
CA GLU A 313 6.15 0.14 6.56
C GLU A 313 6.68 1.12 7.61
N PHE A 314 6.02 2.27 7.82
CA PHE A 314 6.43 3.28 8.80
C PHE A 314 6.12 2.90 10.24
N PHE A 315 4.94 2.33 10.52
CA PHE A 315 4.46 2.22 11.90
C PHE A 315 4.60 0.82 12.50
N TRP A 316 4.31 -0.25 11.76
CA TRP A 316 4.33 -1.61 12.32
C TRP A 316 5.71 -2.05 12.84
N PRO A 317 6.84 -1.89 12.10
CA PRO A 317 8.15 -2.31 12.61
C PRO A 317 8.51 -1.66 13.92
N LEU A 318 8.22 -0.37 14.07
CA LEU A 318 8.61 0.43 15.21
C LEU A 318 7.72 0.20 16.45
N GLN A 319 6.65 -0.57 16.34
CA GLN A 319 5.82 -1.01 17.46
C GLN A 319 6.30 -2.33 18.09
N VAL A 320 7.19 -3.05 17.41
CA VAL A 320 7.62 -4.40 17.82
C VAL A 320 9.13 -4.54 18.03
N GLY A 321 9.88 -3.45 17.92
CA GLY A 321 11.32 -3.44 18.17
C GLY A 321 12.18 -3.70 16.94
N ALA A 322 11.58 -3.91 15.76
CA ALA A 322 12.28 -4.15 14.51
C ALA A 322 13.02 -2.90 14.00
N CYS A 323 13.96 -3.10 13.09
CA CYS A 323 14.74 -2.02 12.48
C CYS A 323 14.13 -1.62 11.12
N LEU A 324 13.94 -0.32 10.90
CA LEU A 324 13.48 0.22 9.63
C LEU A 324 14.65 0.80 8.84
N VAL A 325 14.91 0.25 7.66
CA VAL A 325 15.88 0.76 6.69
C VAL A 325 15.17 1.65 5.70
N ILE A 326 15.54 2.91 5.64
CA ILE A 326 14.94 3.93 4.78
C ILE A 326 15.69 3.92 3.44
N ALA A 327 15.00 3.65 2.33
CA ALA A 327 15.58 3.74 1.00
C ALA A 327 15.87 5.21 0.63
N LYS A 328 16.91 5.46 -0.19
CA LYS A 328 17.14 6.80 -0.74
C LYS A 328 15.92 7.28 -1.56
N PRO A 329 15.70 8.61 -1.70
CA PRO A 329 14.74 9.12 -2.65
C PRO A 329 14.91 8.45 -4.02
N ASP A 330 13.81 8.13 -4.70
CA ASP A 330 13.75 7.39 -5.97
C ASP A 330 14.38 5.99 -6.01
N GLY A 331 15.10 5.57 -4.97
CA GLY A 331 15.73 4.25 -4.90
C GLY A 331 14.76 3.07 -5.07
N HIS A 332 13.47 3.28 -4.74
CA HIS A 332 12.43 2.26 -4.93
C HIS A 332 12.20 1.87 -6.39
N ARG A 333 12.60 2.73 -7.34
CA ARG A 333 12.48 2.51 -8.79
C ARG A 333 13.67 1.73 -9.38
N ASP A 334 14.76 1.57 -8.62
CA ASP A 334 16.01 0.91 -9.06
C ASP A 334 16.12 -0.49 -8.42
N PRO A 335 15.86 -1.59 -9.17
CA PRO A 335 15.89 -2.94 -8.63
C PRO A 335 17.29 -3.36 -8.15
N ALA A 336 18.35 -2.87 -8.80
CA ALA A 336 19.73 -3.17 -8.40
C ALA A 336 20.07 -2.49 -7.07
N TYR A 337 19.66 -1.24 -6.89
CA TYR A 337 19.77 -0.54 -5.60
C TYR A 337 18.97 -1.24 -4.50
N VAL A 338 17.72 -1.64 -4.79
CA VAL A 338 16.88 -2.37 -3.83
C VAL A 338 17.55 -3.66 -3.40
N ALA A 339 18.03 -4.48 -4.36
CA ALA A 339 18.74 -5.73 -4.06
C ALA A 339 20.02 -5.47 -3.24
N ALA A 340 20.83 -4.48 -3.63
CA ALA A 340 22.05 -4.11 -2.90
C ALA A 340 21.74 -3.69 -1.46
N THR A 341 20.71 -2.87 -1.25
CA THR A 341 20.27 -2.41 0.08
C THR A 341 19.79 -3.58 0.93
N MET A 342 19.00 -4.49 0.34
CA MET A 342 18.51 -5.66 1.07
C MET A 342 19.64 -6.59 1.52
N ILE A 343 20.67 -6.78 0.69
CA ILE A 343 21.87 -7.56 1.04
C ILE A 343 22.68 -6.85 2.14
N GLU A 344 22.92 -5.54 1.98
CA GLU A 344 23.73 -4.74 2.91
C GLU A 344 23.17 -4.75 4.32
N TYR A 345 21.86 -4.59 4.45
CA TYR A 345 21.22 -4.46 5.77
C TYR A 345 20.57 -5.75 6.27
N GLY A 346 20.59 -6.84 5.50
CA GLY A 346 19.97 -8.11 5.88
C GLY A 346 18.44 -7.99 6.00
N VAL A 347 17.80 -7.33 5.04
CA VAL A 347 16.35 -7.09 5.05
C VAL A 347 15.57 -8.41 5.11
N THR A 348 14.64 -8.53 6.04
CA THR A 348 13.81 -9.73 6.24
C THR A 348 12.42 -9.61 5.65
N VAL A 349 11.92 -8.38 5.47
CA VAL A 349 10.57 -8.12 4.96
C VAL A 349 10.57 -6.96 3.98
N VAL A 350 9.86 -7.13 2.88
CA VAL A 350 9.70 -6.11 1.85
C VAL A 350 8.33 -6.18 1.18
N HIS A 351 7.82 -5.03 0.77
CA HIS A 351 6.62 -4.92 -0.07
C HIS A 351 6.98 -4.62 -1.52
N PHE A 352 6.21 -5.16 -2.45
CA PHE A 352 6.25 -4.79 -3.87
C PHE A 352 4.84 -4.67 -4.44
N VAL A 353 4.64 -3.74 -5.35
CA VAL A 353 3.54 -3.88 -6.31
C VAL A 353 3.91 -4.97 -7.33
N PRO A 354 2.98 -5.80 -7.81
CA PRO A 354 3.26 -6.94 -8.69
C PRO A 354 4.11 -6.64 -9.92
N SER A 355 3.90 -5.48 -10.56
CA SER A 355 4.69 -5.02 -11.70
C SER A 355 6.16 -4.78 -11.34
N MET A 356 6.45 -4.17 -10.18
CA MET A 356 7.81 -3.98 -9.70
C MET A 356 8.44 -5.29 -9.21
N LEU A 357 7.65 -6.19 -8.61
CA LEU A 357 8.11 -7.52 -8.25
C LEU A 357 8.59 -8.29 -9.49
N ALA A 358 7.86 -8.19 -10.60
CA ALA A 358 8.24 -8.84 -11.86
C ALA A 358 9.59 -8.34 -12.40
N VAL A 359 9.93 -7.06 -12.18
CA VAL A 359 11.25 -6.50 -12.53
C VAL A 359 12.30 -6.93 -11.52
N PHE A 360 12.00 -6.91 -10.24
CA PHE A 360 12.92 -7.27 -9.17
C PHE A 360 13.38 -8.74 -9.26
N VAL A 361 12.49 -9.68 -9.56
CA VAL A 361 12.86 -11.11 -9.71
C VAL A 361 13.75 -11.37 -10.93
N ALA A 362 13.85 -10.42 -11.87
CA ALA A 362 14.77 -10.48 -13.00
C ALA A 362 16.14 -9.87 -12.69
N GLU A 363 16.31 -9.21 -11.54
CA GLU A 363 17.58 -8.67 -11.09
C GLU A 363 18.53 -9.82 -10.68
N PRO A 364 19.74 -9.92 -11.26
CA PRO A 364 20.64 -11.04 -10.98
C PRO A 364 20.97 -11.21 -9.49
N ARG A 365 21.07 -10.12 -8.75
CA ARG A 365 21.41 -10.14 -7.32
C ARG A 365 20.22 -10.50 -6.41
N ALA A 366 19.01 -10.62 -6.95
CA ALA A 366 17.84 -11.04 -6.15
C ALA A 366 18.05 -12.41 -5.50
N SER A 367 18.76 -13.33 -6.18
CA SER A 367 19.10 -14.65 -5.65
C SER A 367 20.18 -14.66 -4.55
N GLU A 368 20.90 -13.55 -4.35
CA GLU A 368 21.89 -13.41 -3.28
C GLU A 368 21.25 -13.05 -1.93
N ILE A 369 19.96 -12.64 -1.93
CA ILE A 369 19.24 -12.19 -0.73
C ILE A 369 18.72 -13.42 0.02
N THR A 370 19.44 -13.84 1.05
CA THR A 370 19.11 -15.03 1.86
C THR A 370 18.39 -14.69 3.17
N SER A 371 18.26 -13.41 3.50
CA SER A 371 17.65 -12.93 4.75
C SER A 371 16.13 -12.81 4.68
N LEU A 372 15.53 -12.75 3.48
CA LEU A 372 14.10 -12.55 3.30
C LEU A 372 13.26 -13.67 3.92
N ARG A 373 12.29 -13.28 4.73
CA ARG A 373 11.25 -14.12 5.30
C ARG A 373 9.93 -13.91 4.58
N TYR A 374 9.51 -12.64 4.43
CA TYR A 374 8.24 -12.28 3.82
C TYR A 374 8.41 -11.28 2.67
N VAL A 375 7.70 -11.56 1.59
CA VAL A 375 7.45 -10.62 0.49
C VAL A 375 5.95 -10.38 0.43
N PHE A 376 5.53 -9.15 0.65
CA PHE A 376 4.14 -8.75 0.47
C PHE A 376 3.94 -8.15 -0.92
N ALA A 377 2.87 -8.55 -1.60
CA ALA A 377 2.49 -8.00 -2.89
C ALA A 377 1.06 -7.46 -2.80
N SER A 378 0.84 -6.20 -3.20
CA SER A 378 -0.50 -5.59 -3.22
C SER A 378 -0.59 -4.47 -4.26
N GLY A 379 -1.78 -3.91 -4.43
CA GLY A 379 -2.03 -2.78 -5.33
C GLY A 379 -2.41 -3.16 -6.76
N GLU A 380 -2.04 -4.36 -7.24
CA GLU A 380 -2.40 -4.90 -8.55
C GLU A 380 -2.77 -6.37 -8.44
N ALA A 381 -3.34 -6.95 -9.51
CA ALA A 381 -3.50 -8.39 -9.60
C ALA A 381 -2.12 -9.06 -9.71
N LEU A 382 -1.82 -9.99 -8.82
CA LEU A 382 -0.53 -10.71 -8.81
C LEU A 382 -0.52 -11.81 -9.87
N PRO A 383 0.36 -11.73 -10.91
CA PRO A 383 0.45 -12.79 -11.91
C PRO A 383 1.09 -14.06 -11.33
N ALA A 384 0.51 -15.21 -11.62
CA ALA A 384 1.03 -16.51 -11.20
C ALA A 384 2.49 -16.74 -11.66
N GLN A 385 2.84 -16.26 -12.86
CA GLN A 385 4.21 -16.32 -13.38
C GLN A 385 5.21 -15.52 -12.53
N THR A 386 4.82 -14.34 -12.04
CA THR A 386 5.67 -13.52 -11.16
C THR A 386 5.92 -14.23 -9.84
N ALA A 387 4.87 -14.81 -9.24
CA ALA A 387 4.99 -15.61 -8.03
C ALA A 387 5.87 -16.85 -8.23
N ALA A 388 5.74 -17.54 -9.36
CA ALA A 388 6.61 -18.67 -9.69
C ALA A 388 8.09 -18.26 -9.80
N ARG A 389 8.37 -17.14 -10.51
CA ARG A 389 9.75 -16.63 -10.65
C ARG A 389 10.36 -16.21 -9.31
N LEU A 390 9.58 -15.65 -8.38
CA LEU A 390 10.11 -15.34 -7.05
C LEU A 390 10.54 -16.62 -6.33
N ARG A 391 9.77 -17.70 -6.40
CA ARG A 391 10.13 -19.00 -5.79
C ARG A 391 11.41 -19.61 -6.39
N ASP A 392 11.74 -19.28 -7.65
CA ASP A 392 12.99 -19.73 -8.28
C ASP A 392 14.23 -19.01 -7.71
N VAL A 393 14.08 -17.78 -7.22
CA VAL A 393 15.20 -16.92 -6.76
C VAL A 393 15.22 -16.69 -5.25
N SER A 394 14.15 -17.01 -4.52
CA SER A 394 14.02 -16.77 -3.09
C SER A 394 13.21 -17.88 -2.39
N THR A 395 13.55 -18.14 -1.13
CA THR A 395 12.79 -19.01 -0.23
C THR A 395 11.78 -18.25 0.63
N ALA A 396 11.66 -16.94 0.47
CA ALA A 396 10.72 -16.10 1.20
C ALA A 396 9.27 -16.46 0.86
N GLU A 397 8.40 -16.37 1.85
CA GLU A 397 6.97 -16.53 1.65
C GLU A 397 6.39 -15.30 0.92
N LEU A 398 5.66 -15.54 -0.16
CA LEU A 398 4.97 -14.49 -0.91
C LEU A 398 3.49 -14.45 -0.53
N HIS A 399 3.04 -13.31 -0.04
CA HIS A 399 1.65 -13.07 0.33
C HIS A 399 1.02 -12.03 -0.60
N ASN A 400 -0.14 -12.38 -1.17
CA ASN A 400 -0.96 -11.47 -1.95
C ASN A 400 -1.93 -10.77 -1.01
N LEU A 401 -1.87 -9.45 -0.94
CA LEU A 401 -2.73 -8.61 -0.10
C LEU A 401 -3.58 -7.71 -0.99
N TYR A 402 -4.79 -7.41 -0.53
CA TYR A 402 -5.70 -6.51 -1.25
C TYR A 402 -6.47 -5.64 -0.26
N GLY A 403 -6.61 -4.37 -0.60
CA GLY A 403 -7.48 -3.42 0.09
C GLY A 403 -7.53 -2.07 -0.63
N PRO A 404 -8.59 -1.31 -0.43
CA PRO A 404 -8.66 0.09 -0.81
C PRO A 404 -8.22 0.99 0.35
N THR A 405 -7.74 2.19 0.06
CA THR A 405 -7.38 3.21 1.06
C THR A 405 -8.53 3.52 2.02
N GLU A 406 -9.75 3.43 1.54
CA GLU A 406 -10.99 3.64 2.28
C GLU A 406 -11.28 2.57 3.36
N ALA A 407 -10.42 1.54 3.44
CA ALA A 407 -10.49 0.49 4.47
C ALA A 407 -9.09 0.17 5.07
N ALA A 408 -8.30 1.19 5.33
CA ALA A 408 -7.03 1.14 6.06
C ALA A 408 -6.04 0.08 5.55
N VAL A 409 -5.63 0.19 4.28
CA VAL A 409 -4.57 -0.54 3.56
C VAL A 409 -5.02 -1.89 3.01
N ASP A 410 -5.09 -2.95 3.82
CA ASP A 410 -5.41 -4.29 3.34
C ASP A 410 -6.55 -4.91 4.13
N VAL A 411 -7.47 -5.54 3.42
CA VAL A 411 -8.68 -6.18 3.97
C VAL A 411 -8.75 -7.68 3.65
N THR A 412 -7.91 -8.14 2.73
CA THR A 412 -7.76 -9.58 2.46
C THR A 412 -6.29 -9.97 2.30
N TYR A 413 -6.01 -11.26 2.50
CA TYR A 413 -4.69 -11.84 2.37
C TYR A 413 -4.73 -13.26 1.85
N TYR A 414 -3.65 -13.66 1.16
CA TYR A 414 -3.47 -15.01 0.65
C TYR A 414 -1.99 -15.38 0.58
N ALA A 415 -1.60 -16.49 1.21
CA ALA A 415 -0.26 -17.07 1.06
C ALA A 415 -0.19 -17.83 -0.26
N THR A 416 0.69 -17.40 -1.17
CA THR A 416 0.82 -18.03 -2.49
C THR A 416 1.58 -19.36 -2.41
N GLY A 417 1.23 -20.28 -3.28
CA GLY A 417 1.86 -21.60 -3.32
C GLY A 417 2.10 -22.14 -4.73
N PRO A 418 2.72 -23.32 -4.85
CA PRO A 418 2.93 -23.98 -6.16
C PRO A 418 1.64 -24.33 -6.90
N GLN A 419 0.51 -24.41 -6.19
CA GLN A 419 -0.82 -24.68 -6.77
C GLN A 419 -1.39 -23.51 -7.56
N ASP A 420 -0.83 -22.31 -7.44
CA ASP A 420 -1.33 -21.09 -8.08
C ASP A 420 -0.72 -20.91 -9.48
N GLU A 421 -1.14 -21.78 -10.41
CA GLU A 421 -0.60 -21.81 -11.78
C GLU A 421 -1.30 -20.84 -12.74
N VAL A 422 -2.58 -20.54 -12.49
CA VAL A 422 -3.42 -19.79 -13.44
C VAL A 422 -3.79 -18.39 -12.87
N SER A 423 -4.32 -18.36 -11.66
CA SER A 423 -4.73 -17.13 -10.99
C SER A 423 -4.43 -17.19 -9.50
N ILE A 424 -4.06 -16.07 -8.93
CA ILE A 424 -3.83 -15.91 -7.50
C ILE A 424 -5.04 -15.18 -6.92
N PRO A 425 -5.78 -15.80 -5.96
CA PRO A 425 -6.90 -15.13 -5.33
C PRO A 425 -6.44 -13.95 -4.47
N ILE A 426 -7.34 -13.00 -4.20
CA ILE A 426 -7.09 -11.97 -3.19
C ILE A 426 -7.31 -12.49 -1.77
N GLY A 427 -7.90 -13.67 -1.63
CA GLY A 427 -7.81 -14.47 -0.42
C GLY A 427 -9.02 -14.36 0.51
N ARG A 428 -8.75 -14.31 1.81
CA ARG A 428 -9.74 -14.28 2.90
C ARG A 428 -9.65 -12.98 3.68
N ALA A 429 -10.72 -12.67 4.44
CA ALA A 429 -10.79 -11.47 5.26
C ALA A 429 -9.67 -11.42 6.30
N VAL A 430 -9.15 -10.23 6.55
CA VAL A 430 -8.35 -9.94 7.75
C VAL A 430 -9.26 -9.86 8.98
N ALA A 431 -8.69 -9.92 10.17
CA ALA A 431 -9.47 -9.84 11.41
C ALA A 431 -10.34 -8.57 11.47
N GLU A 432 -11.52 -8.69 12.07
CA GLU A 432 -12.46 -7.58 12.28
C GLU A 432 -12.95 -6.89 10.99
N THR A 433 -12.86 -7.59 9.85
CA THR A 433 -13.32 -7.12 8.55
C THR A 433 -14.32 -8.10 7.94
N GLU A 434 -15.45 -7.60 7.48
CA GLU A 434 -16.47 -8.36 6.79
C GLU A 434 -16.39 -8.11 5.27
N LEU A 435 -16.42 -9.20 4.49
CA LEU A 435 -16.44 -9.17 3.04
C LEU A 435 -17.82 -9.57 2.53
N LEU A 436 -18.49 -8.64 1.89
CA LEU A 436 -19.83 -8.83 1.35
C LEU A 436 -19.76 -8.80 -0.18
N VAL A 437 -20.18 -9.89 -0.84
CA VAL A 437 -20.29 -9.94 -2.30
C VAL A 437 -21.76 -9.84 -2.67
N LEU A 438 -22.16 -8.68 -3.21
CA LEU A 438 -23.56 -8.31 -3.36
C LEU A 438 -23.95 -8.08 -4.83
N ASP A 439 -25.26 -8.30 -5.13
CA ASP A 439 -25.88 -7.91 -6.39
C ASP A 439 -26.32 -6.42 -6.38
N ASP A 440 -26.86 -5.91 -7.49
CA ASP A 440 -27.36 -4.53 -7.63
C ASP A 440 -28.48 -4.17 -6.64
N ALA A 441 -29.10 -5.17 -6.02
CA ALA A 441 -30.13 -4.97 -4.99
C ALA A 441 -29.58 -5.12 -3.55
N LEU A 442 -28.26 -5.12 -3.38
CA LEU A 442 -27.53 -5.31 -2.13
C LEU A 442 -27.82 -6.64 -1.43
N ARG A 443 -28.07 -7.70 -2.20
CA ARG A 443 -28.30 -9.06 -1.67
C ARG A 443 -27.05 -9.91 -1.90
N PRO A 444 -26.66 -10.75 -0.93
CA PRO A 444 -25.54 -11.68 -1.10
C PRO A 444 -25.73 -12.60 -2.30
N VAL A 445 -24.67 -12.75 -3.11
CA VAL A 445 -24.66 -13.68 -4.24
C VAL A 445 -24.12 -15.06 -3.83
N PRO A 446 -24.59 -16.16 -4.44
CA PRO A 446 -24.07 -17.48 -4.18
C PRO A 446 -22.58 -17.63 -4.57
N PRO A 447 -21.82 -18.55 -3.96
CA PRO A 447 -20.45 -18.87 -4.38
C PRO A 447 -20.35 -19.15 -5.88
N GLY A 448 -19.30 -18.65 -6.52
CA GLY A 448 -19.08 -18.76 -7.96
C GLY A 448 -19.79 -17.71 -8.82
N VAL A 449 -20.78 -17.00 -8.27
CA VAL A 449 -21.49 -15.92 -8.97
C VAL A 449 -20.73 -14.61 -8.75
N PRO A 450 -20.42 -13.82 -9.81
CA PRO A 450 -19.84 -12.50 -9.68
C PRO A 450 -20.79 -11.54 -8.96
N GLY A 451 -20.23 -10.67 -8.10
CA GLY A 451 -20.91 -9.58 -7.46
C GLY A 451 -19.94 -8.45 -7.13
N GLU A 452 -20.49 -7.29 -6.76
CA GLU A 452 -19.67 -6.17 -6.30
C GLU A 452 -19.22 -6.41 -4.85
N LEU A 453 -17.94 -6.13 -4.55
CA LEU A 453 -17.40 -6.24 -3.20
C LEU A 453 -17.77 -5.04 -2.36
N TYR A 454 -18.33 -5.29 -1.19
CA TYR A 454 -18.53 -4.32 -0.12
C TYR A 454 -17.73 -4.75 1.11
N LEU A 455 -17.22 -3.77 1.85
CA LEU A 455 -16.38 -3.96 3.03
C LEU A 455 -17.08 -3.36 4.25
N ALA A 456 -17.08 -4.08 5.37
CA ALA A 456 -17.55 -3.56 6.65
C ALA A 456 -16.56 -3.91 7.77
N GLY A 457 -16.66 -3.25 8.92
CA GLY A 457 -15.80 -3.48 10.07
C GLY A 457 -15.01 -2.26 10.51
N VAL A 458 -14.15 -2.48 11.51
CA VAL A 458 -13.39 -1.44 12.22
C VAL A 458 -12.40 -0.67 11.33
N GLN A 459 -11.92 -1.30 10.27
CA GLN A 459 -10.92 -0.71 9.36
C GLN A 459 -11.49 0.35 8.41
N LEU A 460 -12.82 0.57 8.38
CA LEU A 460 -13.40 1.57 7.50
C LEU A 460 -12.91 2.98 7.84
N ALA A 461 -12.47 3.71 6.81
CA ALA A 461 -12.15 5.12 6.92
C ALA A 461 -13.36 5.94 7.42
N ARG A 462 -13.09 7.09 8.02
CA ARG A 462 -14.14 8.03 8.43
C ARG A 462 -14.94 8.51 7.22
N GLY A 463 -14.29 8.72 6.09
CA GLY A 463 -14.84 9.16 4.83
C GLY A 463 -13.88 10.05 4.06
N TYR A 464 -14.42 10.80 3.09
CA TYR A 464 -13.64 11.75 2.28
C TYR A 464 -13.69 13.15 2.89
N VAL A 465 -12.51 13.70 3.17
CA VAL A 465 -12.35 15.03 3.78
C VAL A 465 -12.99 16.10 2.89
N SER A 466 -13.81 16.97 3.48
CA SER A 466 -14.55 18.05 2.83
C SER A 466 -15.49 17.60 1.67
N ARG A 467 -15.75 16.27 1.55
CA ARG A 467 -16.62 15.71 0.51
C ARG A 467 -17.70 14.78 1.07
N PRO A 468 -18.69 15.35 1.81
CA PRO A 468 -19.80 14.56 2.36
C PRO A 468 -20.67 13.91 1.28
N ASP A 469 -20.76 14.52 0.09
CA ASP A 469 -21.42 13.98 -1.10
C ASP A 469 -20.81 12.63 -1.54
N LEU A 470 -19.51 12.60 -1.74
CA LEU A 470 -18.80 11.37 -2.11
C LEU A 470 -18.78 10.34 -0.96
N THR A 471 -18.70 10.82 0.27
CA THR A 471 -18.77 9.93 1.44
C THR A 471 -20.11 9.20 1.48
N ALA A 472 -21.21 9.89 1.30
CA ALA A 472 -22.55 9.29 1.30
C ALA A 472 -22.79 8.35 0.09
N ASP A 473 -22.14 8.57 -1.05
CA ASP A 473 -22.22 7.71 -2.23
C ASP A 473 -21.49 6.37 -2.04
N ARG A 474 -20.37 6.36 -1.31
CA ARG A 474 -19.50 5.20 -1.17
C ARG A 474 -19.58 4.47 0.17
N PHE A 475 -19.83 5.20 1.26
CA PHE A 475 -20.04 4.64 2.60
C PHE A 475 -21.55 4.57 2.88
N VAL A 476 -22.15 3.45 2.50
CA VAL A 476 -23.58 3.24 2.57
C VAL A 476 -23.98 2.49 3.84
N ALA A 477 -25.28 2.48 4.19
CA ALA A 477 -25.77 1.71 5.33
C ALA A 477 -25.53 0.21 5.12
N HIS A 478 -25.15 -0.48 6.19
CA HIS A 478 -24.97 -1.92 6.15
C HIS A 478 -26.30 -2.62 5.90
N SER A 479 -26.31 -3.65 5.04
CA SER A 479 -27.56 -4.29 4.60
C SER A 479 -28.25 -5.14 5.68
N THR A 480 -27.51 -5.61 6.70
CA THR A 480 -27.97 -6.54 7.74
C THR A 480 -27.64 -6.11 9.18
N SER A 481 -26.79 -5.10 9.37
CA SER A 481 -26.38 -4.60 10.70
C SER A 481 -26.86 -3.18 10.91
N ASP A 482 -27.75 -2.96 11.88
CA ASP A 482 -28.34 -1.66 12.18
C ASP A 482 -27.27 -0.67 12.71
N GLY A 483 -27.21 0.50 12.08
CA GLY A 483 -26.31 1.59 12.48
C GLY A 483 -24.89 1.49 11.97
N GLU A 484 -24.52 0.39 11.33
CA GLU A 484 -23.18 0.20 10.73
C GLU A 484 -23.13 0.67 9.27
N ARG A 485 -21.92 0.84 8.77
CA ARG A 485 -21.65 1.26 7.40
C ARG A 485 -20.89 0.15 6.67
N MET A 486 -21.06 0.12 5.34
CA MET A 486 -20.21 -0.65 4.45
C MET A 486 -19.67 0.25 3.34
N TYR A 487 -18.44 -0.01 2.92
CA TYR A 487 -17.79 0.70 1.83
C TYR A 487 -18.01 -0.03 0.51
N ARG A 488 -18.52 0.67 -0.48
CA ARG A 488 -18.73 0.20 -1.85
C ARG A 488 -17.44 0.34 -2.65
N THR A 489 -16.76 -0.80 -2.95
CA THR A 489 -15.41 -0.78 -3.56
C THR A 489 -15.42 -0.44 -5.07
N GLY A 490 -16.47 -0.85 -5.79
CA GLY A 490 -16.49 -0.87 -7.25
C GLY A 490 -15.70 -2.05 -7.86
N ASP A 491 -15.20 -2.96 -7.03
CA ASP A 491 -14.47 -4.15 -7.50
C ASP A 491 -15.46 -5.32 -7.69
N LEU A 492 -15.34 -5.99 -8.85
CA LEU A 492 -16.11 -7.19 -9.19
C LEU A 492 -15.31 -8.42 -8.73
N VAL A 493 -15.94 -9.24 -7.91
CA VAL A 493 -15.32 -10.41 -7.30
C VAL A 493 -16.26 -11.62 -7.33
N ARG A 494 -15.73 -12.78 -7.00
CA ARG A 494 -16.54 -13.97 -6.69
C ARG A 494 -15.90 -14.82 -5.61
N TRP A 495 -16.72 -15.56 -4.87
CA TRP A 495 -16.23 -16.59 -3.96
C TRP A 495 -15.79 -17.83 -4.73
N ARG A 496 -14.56 -18.30 -4.49
CA ARG A 496 -14.02 -19.58 -4.98
C ARG A 496 -14.01 -20.57 -3.83
N GLY A 497 -14.60 -21.75 -4.03
CA GLY A 497 -14.75 -22.75 -2.98
C GLY A 497 -16.03 -22.55 -2.16
N ALA A 498 -16.20 -23.32 -1.10
CA ALA A 498 -17.38 -23.30 -0.22
C ALA A 498 -16.95 -23.38 1.26
N GLY A 499 -17.84 -22.99 2.17
CA GLY A 499 -17.59 -23.04 3.61
C GLY A 499 -16.57 -22.01 4.08
N ALA A 500 -15.88 -22.30 5.19
CA ALA A 500 -14.89 -21.44 5.82
C ALA A 500 -13.61 -21.24 4.98
N ASP A 501 -13.29 -22.19 4.11
CA ASP A 501 -12.08 -22.15 3.26
C ASP A 501 -12.29 -21.42 1.93
N ARG A 502 -13.44 -20.78 1.74
CA ARG A 502 -13.70 -19.99 0.53
C ARG A 502 -12.73 -18.84 0.41
N LEU A 503 -12.27 -18.60 -0.81
CA LEU A 503 -11.34 -17.53 -1.15
C LEU A 503 -12.03 -16.52 -2.06
N LEU A 504 -11.69 -15.26 -1.94
CA LEU A 504 -12.18 -14.22 -2.83
C LEU A 504 -11.27 -14.13 -4.06
N GLU A 505 -11.88 -14.17 -5.23
CA GLU A 505 -11.19 -14.01 -6.52
C GLU A 505 -11.58 -12.68 -7.15
N TYR A 506 -10.58 -11.89 -7.53
CA TYR A 506 -10.78 -10.61 -8.21
C TYR A 506 -11.03 -10.84 -9.70
N LEU A 507 -12.06 -10.21 -10.25
CA LEU A 507 -12.47 -10.36 -11.65
C LEU A 507 -12.33 -9.07 -12.48
N GLY A 508 -12.14 -7.94 -11.81
CA GLY A 508 -12.05 -6.63 -12.47
C GLY A 508 -12.83 -5.55 -11.72
N ARG A 509 -13.27 -4.51 -12.44
CA ARG A 509 -14.03 -3.41 -11.85
C ARG A 509 -15.38 -3.22 -12.54
N THR A 510 -16.32 -2.65 -11.79
CA THR A 510 -17.64 -2.24 -12.30
C THR A 510 -17.60 -0.82 -12.92
N ASP A 511 -16.54 -0.04 -12.65
CA ASP A 511 -16.30 1.30 -13.15
C ASP A 511 -15.06 1.37 -14.09
N PHE A 512 -14.65 2.56 -14.49
CA PHE A 512 -13.52 2.79 -15.40
C PHE A 512 -12.19 3.07 -14.67
N GLN A 513 -12.17 2.91 -13.37
CA GLN A 513 -10.93 3.05 -12.61
C GLN A 513 -9.98 1.90 -12.94
N VAL A 514 -8.70 2.20 -13.05
CA VAL A 514 -7.66 1.23 -13.37
C VAL A 514 -6.60 1.18 -12.27
N LYS A 515 -5.96 0.03 -12.13
CA LYS A 515 -4.75 -0.12 -11.32
C LYS A 515 -3.58 -0.30 -12.28
N LEU A 516 -2.69 0.69 -12.34
CA LEU A 516 -1.56 0.70 -13.26
C LEU A 516 -0.27 0.98 -12.46
N ARG A 517 0.66 0.03 -12.47
CA ARG A 517 1.94 0.10 -11.75
C ARG A 517 1.75 0.36 -10.25
N GLY A 518 0.75 -0.28 -9.65
CA GLY A 518 0.35 -0.12 -8.26
C GLY A 518 -0.43 1.14 -7.94
N LEU A 519 -0.65 1.99 -8.92
CA LEU A 519 -1.35 3.26 -8.78
C LEU A 519 -2.82 3.10 -9.12
N ARG A 520 -3.68 3.64 -8.27
CA ARG A 520 -5.11 3.72 -8.52
C ARG A 520 -5.37 4.97 -9.36
N ILE A 521 -5.74 4.80 -10.63
CA ILE A 521 -5.93 5.89 -11.59
C ILE A 521 -7.39 5.94 -12.02
N GLU A 522 -7.99 7.10 -11.85
CA GLU A 522 -9.28 7.43 -12.45
C GLU A 522 -9.03 8.00 -13.84
N LEU A 523 -9.41 7.28 -14.86
CA LEU A 523 -9.25 7.73 -16.24
C LEU A 523 -9.99 9.05 -16.49
N GLY A 524 -11.11 9.26 -15.79
CA GLY A 524 -11.88 10.52 -15.83
C GLY A 524 -11.11 11.74 -15.32
N GLU A 525 -10.11 11.59 -14.45
CA GLU A 525 -9.24 12.70 -14.01
C GLU A 525 -8.37 13.18 -15.17
N ILE A 526 -7.84 12.25 -15.96
CA ILE A 526 -7.04 12.56 -17.15
C ILE A 526 -7.94 13.13 -18.26
N GLU A 527 -9.11 12.52 -18.49
CA GLU A 527 -10.10 12.99 -19.46
C GLU A 527 -10.54 14.43 -19.14
N SER A 528 -10.77 14.75 -17.87
CA SER A 528 -11.13 16.10 -17.41
C SER A 528 -10.01 17.11 -17.67
N ALA A 529 -8.76 16.74 -17.34
CA ALA A 529 -7.62 17.61 -17.56
C ALA A 529 -7.38 17.89 -19.07
N LEU A 530 -7.66 16.91 -19.94
CA LEU A 530 -7.63 17.06 -21.39
C LEU A 530 -8.72 18.02 -21.87
N LEU A 531 -9.95 17.89 -21.36
CA LEU A 531 -11.10 18.70 -21.77
C LEU A 531 -11.03 20.16 -21.28
N ASP A 532 -10.18 20.46 -20.31
CA ASP A 532 -9.90 21.84 -19.89
C ASP A 532 -9.08 22.63 -20.94
N ASN A 533 -8.50 21.92 -21.94
CA ASN A 533 -7.82 22.57 -23.06
C ASN A 533 -8.82 22.88 -24.20
N ASP A 534 -8.95 24.16 -24.55
CA ASP A 534 -9.87 24.65 -25.59
C ASP A 534 -9.64 24.02 -27.00
N ALA A 535 -8.47 23.42 -27.23
CA ALA A 535 -8.13 22.72 -28.46
C ALA A 535 -8.81 21.35 -28.58
N ILE A 536 -9.38 20.81 -27.50
CA ILE A 536 -9.96 19.45 -27.41
C ILE A 536 -11.48 19.55 -27.30
N ALA A 537 -12.20 18.95 -28.21
CA ALA A 537 -13.65 18.86 -28.18
C ALA A 537 -14.13 17.62 -27.37
N GLN A 538 -13.43 16.50 -27.50
CA GLN A 538 -13.75 15.26 -26.78
C GLN A 538 -12.46 14.52 -26.40
N ALA A 539 -12.47 13.87 -25.24
CA ALA A 539 -11.37 13.04 -24.76
C ALA A 539 -11.88 11.72 -24.17
N ALA A 540 -11.14 10.65 -24.38
CA ALA A 540 -11.34 9.37 -23.72
C ALA A 540 -9.96 8.74 -23.46
N VAL A 541 -9.76 8.16 -22.27
CA VAL A 541 -8.50 7.53 -21.92
C VAL A 541 -8.73 6.04 -21.62
N LEU A 542 -7.84 5.19 -22.11
CA LEU A 542 -7.87 3.74 -21.87
C LEU A 542 -6.49 3.23 -21.51
N VAL A 543 -6.47 2.09 -20.80
CA VAL A 543 -5.25 1.28 -20.68
C VAL A 543 -5.20 0.34 -21.86
N HIS A 544 -4.09 0.37 -22.56
CA HIS A 544 -3.76 -0.58 -23.63
C HIS A 544 -2.65 -1.50 -23.15
N SER A 545 -2.90 -2.82 -23.22
CA SER A 545 -1.92 -3.83 -22.84
C SER A 545 -1.21 -4.35 -24.10
N ASP A 546 0.09 -4.13 -24.16
CA ASP A 546 0.97 -4.66 -25.22
C ASP A 546 1.91 -5.72 -24.66
N ALA A 547 2.22 -6.75 -25.45
CA ALA A 547 3.03 -7.88 -25.01
C ALA A 547 4.50 -7.51 -24.70
N ALA A 548 5.05 -6.49 -25.40
CA ALA A 548 6.43 -6.02 -25.22
C ALA A 548 6.49 -4.81 -24.30
N LEU A 549 5.55 -3.87 -24.45
CA LEU A 549 5.54 -2.58 -23.75
C LEU A 549 4.79 -2.62 -22.42
N GLY A 550 4.01 -3.69 -22.15
CA GLY A 550 3.14 -3.79 -21.00
C GLY A 550 1.93 -2.86 -21.07
N ASP A 551 1.40 -2.48 -19.91
CA ASP A 551 0.23 -1.62 -19.80
C ASP A 551 0.59 -0.14 -19.94
N ASN A 552 -0.08 0.58 -20.86
CA ASN A 552 0.13 1.98 -21.14
C ASN A 552 -1.18 2.77 -21.18
N LEU A 553 -1.15 4.02 -20.71
CA LEU A 553 -2.25 4.95 -20.87
C LEU A 553 -2.24 5.51 -22.28
N VAL A 554 -3.38 5.44 -22.97
CA VAL A 554 -3.59 5.98 -24.31
C VAL A 554 -4.76 6.95 -24.27
N ALA A 555 -4.53 8.18 -24.71
CA ALA A 555 -5.57 9.20 -24.84
C ALA A 555 -6.09 9.26 -26.29
N TYR A 556 -7.38 9.07 -26.45
CA TYR A 556 -8.08 9.32 -27.70
C TYR A 556 -8.71 10.72 -27.64
N VAL A 557 -8.39 11.57 -28.57
CA VAL A 557 -8.82 12.97 -28.57
C VAL A 557 -9.47 13.37 -29.91
N VAL A 558 -10.54 14.17 -29.83
CA VAL A 558 -11.15 14.80 -30.96
C VAL A 558 -10.83 16.30 -30.88
N PRO A 559 -10.10 16.87 -31.85
CA PRO A 559 -9.77 18.29 -31.86
C PRO A 559 -11.01 19.18 -31.95
N ALA A 560 -10.91 20.39 -31.42
CA ALA A 560 -11.87 21.44 -31.71
C ALA A 560 -11.83 21.82 -33.21
N SER A 561 -12.97 22.26 -33.75
CA SER A 561 -13.10 22.51 -35.19
C SER A 561 -12.03 23.49 -35.70
N GLY A 562 -11.24 23.04 -36.68
CA GLY A 562 -10.19 23.84 -37.32
C GLY A 562 -8.88 23.94 -36.55
N VAL A 563 -8.72 23.18 -35.46
CA VAL A 563 -7.48 23.11 -34.66
C VAL A 563 -6.66 21.91 -35.12
N VAL A 564 -5.35 22.10 -35.26
CA VAL A 564 -4.36 21.02 -35.40
C VAL A 564 -3.70 20.84 -34.04
N LEU A 565 -3.76 19.62 -33.49
CA LEU A 565 -3.21 19.33 -32.19
C LEU A 565 -1.68 19.18 -32.27
N ASP A 566 -1.00 19.78 -31.30
CA ASP A 566 0.39 19.51 -30.96
C ASP A 566 0.38 18.57 -29.73
N THR A 567 0.57 17.27 -29.99
CA THR A 567 0.52 16.23 -28.94
C THR A 567 1.64 16.38 -27.89
N ASP A 568 2.81 16.91 -28.28
CA ASP A 568 3.93 17.14 -27.37
C ASP A 568 3.65 18.35 -26.46
N ALA A 569 3.03 19.38 -26.98
CA ALA A 569 2.57 20.51 -26.18
C ALA A 569 1.50 20.06 -25.19
N LEU A 570 0.58 19.20 -25.64
CA LEU A 570 -0.49 18.63 -24.80
C LEU A 570 0.08 17.75 -23.67
N ALA A 571 1.04 16.89 -23.97
CA ALA A 571 1.71 16.06 -22.97
C ALA A 571 2.44 16.93 -21.91
N ARG A 572 3.13 17.99 -22.35
CA ARG A 572 3.80 18.93 -21.44
C ARG A 572 2.81 19.71 -20.56
N GLU A 573 1.67 20.12 -21.12
CA GLU A 573 0.62 20.80 -20.35
C GLU A 573 0.02 19.89 -19.29
N LEU A 574 -0.30 18.64 -19.65
CA LEU A 574 -0.78 17.64 -18.70
C LEU A 574 0.25 17.35 -17.59
N GLY A 575 1.54 17.24 -17.93
CA GLY A 575 2.63 17.08 -16.96
C GLY A 575 2.79 18.24 -15.98
N GLY A 576 2.31 19.44 -16.34
CA GLY A 576 2.21 20.59 -15.43
C GLY A 576 1.06 20.52 -14.43
N ARG A 577 0.09 19.61 -14.65
CA ARG A 577 -1.16 19.50 -13.88
C ARG A 577 -1.33 18.15 -13.18
N LEU A 578 -0.91 17.08 -13.85
CA LEU A 578 -1.04 15.70 -13.39
C LEU A 578 0.35 15.14 -13.03
N PRO A 579 0.45 14.20 -12.10
CA PRO A 579 1.67 13.44 -11.88
C PRO A 579 2.10 12.69 -13.15
N ASP A 580 3.39 12.48 -13.33
CA ASP A 580 3.97 11.85 -14.53
C ASP A 580 3.34 10.51 -14.89
N TYR A 581 2.96 9.71 -13.88
CA TYR A 581 2.34 8.40 -14.08
C TYR A 581 0.89 8.47 -14.62
N MET A 582 0.27 9.63 -14.61
CA MET A 582 -1.08 9.88 -15.17
C MET A 582 -1.03 10.51 -16.56
N VAL A 583 0.13 10.92 -17.05
CA VAL A 583 0.29 11.47 -18.39
C VAL A 583 0.24 10.31 -19.40
N PRO A 584 -0.70 10.32 -20.39
CA PRO A 584 -0.75 9.30 -21.42
C PRO A 584 0.55 9.25 -22.23
N SER A 585 1.02 8.02 -22.50
CA SER A 585 2.21 7.79 -23.33
C SER A 585 1.93 7.93 -24.84
N LEU A 586 0.65 7.93 -25.23
CA LEU A 586 0.25 8.08 -26.63
C LEU A 586 -1.07 8.86 -26.73
N PHE A 587 -1.13 9.75 -27.72
CA PHE A 587 -2.33 10.49 -28.11
C PHE A 587 -2.77 10.05 -29.50
N VAL A 588 -4.01 9.57 -29.61
CA VAL A 588 -4.62 9.15 -30.89
C VAL A 588 -5.68 10.16 -31.27
N GLU A 589 -5.42 10.91 -32.35
CA GLU A 589 -6.36 11.87 -32.88
C GLU A 589 -7.45 11.18 -33.72
N LEU A 590 -8.71 11.53 -33.45
CA LEU A 590 -9.88 11.00 -34.15
C LEU A 590 -10.73 12.17 -34.72
N GLU A 591 -11.35 11.97 -35.89
CA GLU A 591 -12.34 12.91 -36.42
C GLU A 591 -13.62 12.96 -35.58
N ALA A 592 -14.04 11.82 -35.04
CA ALA A 592 -15.19 11.68 -34.16
C ALA A 592 -15.10 10.35 -33.35
N PHE A 593 -15.69 10.31 -32.18
CA PHE A 593 -15.80 9.10 -31.42
C PHE A 593 -16.81 8.10 -31.98
N PRO A 594 -16.50 6.78 -31.99
CA PRO A 594 -17.48 5.77 -32.31
C PRO A 594 -18.56 5.74 -31.24
N LEU A 595 -19.82 5.70 -31.63
CA LEU A 595 -20.97 5.66 -30.72
C LEU A 595 -21.69 4.32 -30.83
N ASN A 596 -22.11 3.78 -29.68
CA ASN A 596 -22.96 2.60 -29.60
C ASN A 596 -24.43 2.93 -30.01
N ALA A 597 -25.29 1.93 -30.06
CA ALA A 597 -26.70 2.07 -30.43
C ALA A 597 -27.50 3.06 -29.52
N SER A 598 -27.00 3.37 -28.36
CA SER A 598 -27.60 4.31 -27.40
C SER A 598 -27.03 5.73 -27.50
N GLY A 599 -26.13 5.99 -28.48
CA GLY A 599 -25.48 7.28 -28.65
C GLY A 599 -24.37 7.60 -27.64
N LYS A 600 -23.89 6.60 -26.89
CA LYS A 600 -22.77 6.72 -25.96
C LYS A 600 -21.47 6.24 -26.62
N LEU A 601 -20.32 6.73 -26.15
CA LEU A 601 -19.00 6.28 -26.60
C LEU A 601 -18.89 4.74 -26.54
N ASP A 602 -18.56 4.15 -27.68
CA ASP A 602 -18.20 2.72 -27.76
C ASP A 602 -16.68 2.56 -27.62
N ARG A 603 -16.23 2.38 -26.37
CA ARG A 603 -14.78 2.22 -26.07
C ARG A 603 -14.17 0.98 -26.75
N LYS A 604 -14.96 -0.04 -27.09
CA LYS A 604 -14.48 -1.24 -27.77
C LYS A 604 -14.25 -1.04 -29.27
N ALA A 605 -14.92 -0.05 -29.85
CA ALA A 605 -14.79 0.31 -31.27
C ALA A 605 -13.70 1.36 -31.52
N LEU A 606 -13.01 1.84 -30.50
CA LEU A 606 -11.84 2.70 -30.67
C LEU A 606 -10.73 1.94 -31.39
N PRO A 607 -9.97 2.58 -32.31
CA PRO A 607 -8.90 1.92 -33.05
C PRO A 607 -7.79 1.47 -32.09
N ALA A 608 -7.13 0.36 -32.44
CA ALA A 608 -5.92 -0.04 -31.73
C ALA A 608 -4.85 1.05 -31.85
N PRO A 609 -4.17 1.44 -30.77
CA PRO A 609 -3.11 2.43 -30.84
C PRO A 609 -1.91 1.87 -31.61
N GLU A 610 -1.36 2.69 -32.50
CA GLU A 610 -0.11 2.38 -33.19
C GLU A 610 1.02 3.20 -32.54
N PHE A 611 1.89 2.54 -31.78
CA PHE A 611 3.10 3.16 -31.25
C PHE A 611 4.13 3.28 -32.37
N THR A 612 3.96 4.29 -33.23
CA THR A 612 4.90 4.63 -34.29
C THR A 612 5.68 5.87 -33.90
N ALA A 613 7.01 5.82 -34.06
CA ALA A 613 7.80 7.03 -33.95
C ALA A 613 7.21 8.12 -34.85
N GLN A 614 7.08 9.34 -34.33
CA GLN A 614 6.92 10.51 -35.22
C GLN A 614 8.04 10.41 -36.25
N VAL A 615 7.76 10.77 -37.51
CA VAL A 615 8.72 10.65 -38.61
C VAL A 615 9.87 11.64 -38.35
N VAL A 616 10.75 11.27 -37.42
CA VAL A 616 12.07 11.87 -37.27
C VAL A 616 12.95 11.25 -38.37
N GLU A 617 13.72 12.05 -39.08
CA GLU A 617 14.65 11.54 -40.08
C GLU A 617 15.59 10.52 -39.44
N TYR A 618 15.50 9.26 -39.86
CA TYR A 618 16.27 8.16 -39.27
C TYR A 618 17.76 8.48 -39.24
N ARG A 619 18.34 8.59 -38.06
CA ARG A 619 19.77 8.77 -37.85
C ARG A 619 20.36 7.54 -37.14
N ALA A 620 21.25 6.85 -37.87
CA ALA A 620 21.90 5.66 -37.32
C ALA A 620 22.90 5.99 -36.20
N ALA A 621 23.06 5.08 -35.26
CA ALA A 621 24.05 5.19 -34.20
C ALA A 621 25.49 5.25 -34.73
N SER A 622 26.21 6.32 -34.41
CA SER A 622 27.55 6.62 -34.89
C SER A 622 28.62 6.26 -33.86
N THR A 623 28.36 6.52 -32.58
CA THR A 623 29.33 6.29 -31.49
C THR A 623 29.15 4.90 -30.83
N PRO A 624 30.14 4.37 -30.12
CA PRO A 624 30.00 3.13 -29.34
C PRO A 624 28.90 3.24 -28.29
N VAL A 625 28.76 4.41 -27.62
CA VAL A 625 27.73 4.66 -26.61
C VAL A 625 26.35 4.65 -27.24
N GLU A 626 26.14 5.36 -28.35
CA GLU A 626 24.87 5.33 -29.09
C GLU A 626 24.50 3.91 -29.52
N LYS A 627 25.46 3.11 -30.02
CA LYS A 627 25.22 1.72 -30.42
C LYS A 627 24.75 0.84 -29.27
N THR A 628 25.36 1.00 -28.09
CA THR A 628 24.95 0.27 -26.89
C THR A 628 23.55 0.70 -26.45
N LEU A 629 23.28 1.99 -26.40
CA LEU A 629 21.96 2.52 -26.01
C LEU A 629 20.85 2.13 -26.99
N VAL A 630 21.12 2.18 -28.32
CA VAL A 630 20.17 1.69 -29.33
C VAL A 630 19.87 0.21 -29.12
N ALA A 631 20.89 -0.62 -28.87
CA ALA A 631 20.69 -2.04 -28.63
C ALA A 631 19.83 -2.30 -27.37
N ILE A 632 20.02 -1.52 -26.30
CA ILE A 632 19.22 -1.59 -25.07
C ILE A 632 17.79 -1.18 -25.36
N PHE A 633 17.57 -0.08 -26.08
CA PHE A 633 16.22 0.40 -26.46
C PHE A 633 15.52 -0.63 -27.35
N ALA A 634 16.22 -1.14 -28.38
CA ALA A 634 15.69 -2.13 -29.31
C ALA A 634 15.17 -3.38 -28.60
N ASP A 635 15.99 -3.93 -27.71
CA ASP A 635 15.65 -5.13 -26.94
C ASP A 635 14.46 -4.89 -25.99
N LEU A 636 14.41 -3.74 -25.31
CA LEU A 636 13.37 -3.43 -24.34
C LEU A 636 12.05 -3.01 -24.97
N LEU A 637 12.09 -2.35 -26.13
CA LEU A 637 10.92 -1.91 -26.88
C LEU A 637 10.43 -2.98 -27.90
N GLY A 638 11.21 -4.05 -28.09
CA GLY A 638 10.90 -5.10 -29.07
C GLY A 638 10.95 -4.61 -30.52
N ARG A 639 11.86 -3.68 -30.86
CA ARG A 639 11.98 -3.04 -32.18
C ARG A 639 13.42 -3.03 -32.69
N ASP A 640 13.58 -3.24 -33.99
CA ASP A 640 14.89 -3.25 -34.67
C ASP A 640 15.16 -1.98 -35.51
N ASP A 641 14.18 -1.08 -35.67
CA ASP A 641 14.17 0.05 -36.58
C ASP A 641 14.36 1.41 -35.86
N LEU A 642 15.22 1.44 -34.83
CA LEU A 642 15.43 2.62 -33.99
C LEU A 642 16.53 3.53 -34.48
N GLY A 643 16.24 4.84 -34.60
CA GLY A 643 17.19 5.93 -34.76
C GLY A 643 17.65 6.47 -33.39
N VAL A 644 18.73 7.26 -33.38
CA VAL A 644 19.26 7.83 -32.14
C VAL A 644 18.43 9.05 -31.65
N ASP A 645 17.59 9.61 -32.49
CA ASP A 645 16.76 10.77 -32.19
C ASP A 645 15.29 10.40 -31.89
N ASP A 646 14.98 9.09 -31.93
CA ASP A 646 13.65 8.59 -31.57
C ASP A 646 13.42 8.72 -30.06
N GLY A 647 12.28 9.28 -29.66
CA GLY A 647 11.87 9.43 -28.27
C GLY A 647 11.46 8.08 -27.67
N PHE A 648 12.05 7.69 -26.54
CA PHE A 648 11.75 6.43 -25.88
C PHE A 648 10.26 6.28 -25.53
N PHE A 649 9.65 7.34 -25.04
CA PHE A 649 8.24 7.34 -24.66
C PHE A 649 7.29 7.37 -25.88
N ASP A 650 7.69 8.05 -26.96
CA ASP A 650 6.92 8.10 -28.21
C ASP A 650 6.83 6.71 -28.88
N LEU A 651 7.84 5.88 -28.64
CA LEU A 651 7.88 4.49 -29.08
C LEU A 651 7.12 3.53 -28.16
N GLY A 652 6.39 4.05 -27.18
CA GLY A 652 5.61 3.26 -26.21
C GLY A 652 6.40 2.83 -24.98
N GLY A 653 7.61 3.34 -24.80
CA GLY A 653 8.37 3.18 -23.57
C GLY A 653 7.60 3.78 -22.39
N ASN A 654 7.80 3.23 -21.20
CA ASN A 654 7.17 3.69 -19.98
C ASN A 654 8.18 3.75 -18.83
N SER A 655 7.79 4.30 -17.68
CA SER A 655 8.70 4.48 -16.55
C SER A 655 9.32 3.16 -16.03
N LEU A 656 8.60 2.03 -16.18
CA LEU A 656 9.13 0.72 -15.79
C LEU A 656 10.21 0.23 -16.77
N LEU A 657 9.99 0.41 -18.08
CA LEU A 657 10.99 0.11 -19.10
C LEU A 657 12.18 1.08 -19.01
N ALA A 658 11.93 2.38 -18.74
CA ALA A 658 12.97 3.37 -18.49
C ALA A 658 13.92 2.95 -17.35
N THR A 659 13.37 2.42 -16.26
CA THR A 659 14.19 1.85 -15.16
C THR A 659 15.12 0.74 -15.63
N ARG A 660 14.64 -0.13 -16.52
CA ARG A 660 15.46 -1.21 -17.11
C ARG A 660 16.52 -0.67 -18.05
N VAL A 661 16.20 0.39 -18.82
CA VAL A 661 17.20 1.06 -19.68
C VAL A 661 18.32 1.64 -18.82
N VAL A 662 17.99 2.41 -17.79
CA VAL A 662 18.96 3.04 -16.88
C VAL A 662 19.83 1.97 -16.21
N ALA A 663 19.24 0.89 -15.68
CA ALA A 663 19.98 -0.20 -15.06
C ALA A 663 20.96 -0.87 -16.03
N ARG A 664 20.53 -1.18 -17.26
CA ARG A 664 21.39 -1.78 -18.29
C ARG A 664 22.46 -0.83 -18.80
N ALA A 665 22.10 0.44 -19.05
CA ALA A 665 23.06 1.45 -19.47
C ALA A 665 24.17 1.64 -18.44
N ASN A 666 23.82 1.71 -17.15
CA ASN A 666 24.79 1.79 -16.06
C ASN A 666 25.70 0.58 -16.01
N ALA A 667 25.14 -0.64 -16.17
CA ALA A 667 25.92 -1.88 -16.15
C ALA A 667 26.85 -2.02 -17.37
N GLU A 668 26.35 -1.73 -18.59
CA GLU A 668 27.07 -1.96 -19.84
C GLU A 668 28.06 -0.84 -20.18
N LEU A 669 27.75 0.42 -19.79
CA LEU A 669 28.60 1.59 -20.05
C LEU A 669 29.47 2.00 -18.87
N GLY A 670 29.25 1.42 -17.68
CA GLY A 670 30.00 1.75 -16.46
C GLY A 670 29.77 3.19 -15.98
N VAL A 671 28.54 3.70 -16.09
CA VAL A 671 28.15 5.08 -15.72
C VAL A 671 27.15 5.07 -14.57
N GLU A 672 26.87 6.23 -14.01
CA GLU A 672 25.85 6.43 -12.97
C GLU A 672 24.77 7.38 -13.50
N LEU A 673 23.92 6.88 -14.40
CA LEU A 673 22.70 7.57 -14.81
C LEU A 673 21.64 7.36 -13.73
N ASP A 674 20.89 8.42 -13.42
CA ASP A 674 19.68 8.33 -12.61
C ASP A 674 18.40 8.43 -13.46
N MET A 675 17.27 8.11 -12.87
CA MET A 675 15.98 8.15 -13.56
C MET A 675 15.59 9.55 -14.04
N ARG A 676 15.97 10.58 -13.28
CA ARG A 676 15.67 11.96 -13.64
C ARG A 676 16.43 12.38 -14.90
N ALA A 677 17.72 12.02 -14.98
CA ALA A 677 18.54 12.26 -16.18
C ALA A 677 17.92 11.59 -17.42
N PHE A 678 17.32 10.39 -17.26
CA PHE A 678 16.63 9.72 -18.35
C PHE A 678 15.34 10.44 -18.79
N PHE A 679 14.54 10.95 -17.85
CA PHE A 679 13.34 11.73 -18.20
C PHE A 679 13.67 13.07 -18.86
N ASP A 680 14.76 13.70 -18.44
CA ASP A 680 15.23 14.96 -19.04
C ASP A 680 15.88 14.76 -20.43
N ALA A 681 16.29 13.52 -20.77
CA ALA A 681 16.98 13.16 -22.01
C ALA A 681 16.46 11.81 -22.56
N PRO A 682 15.22 11.73 -23.06
CA PRO A 682 14.55 10.46 -23.39
C PRO A 682 14.95 9.88 -24.77
N THR A 683 15.88 10.51 -25.52
CA THR A 683 16.41 9.95 -26.77
C THR A 683 17.79 9.35 -26.57
N VAL A 684 18.17 8.44 -27.47
CA VAL A 684 19.52 7.85 -27.43
C VAL A 684 20.61 8.91 -27.58
N SER A 685 20.43 9.91 -28.44
CA SER A 685 21.39 10.97 -28.69
C SER A 685 21.61 11.88 -27.48
N GLU A 686 20.53 12.28 -26.81
CA GLU A 686 20.59 13.08 -25.59
C GLU A 686 21.24 12.30 -24.45
N LEU A 687 20.82 11.05 -24.25
CA LEU A 687 21.35 10.17 -23.21
C LEU A 687 22.85 9.87 -23.44
N ALA A 688 23.25 9.65 -24.70
CA ALA A 688 24.66 9.47 -25.05
C ALA A 688 25.51 10.72 -24.76
N SER A 689 24.93 11.91 -24.93
CA SER A 689 25.59 13.18 -24.58
C SER A 689 25.81 13.30 -23.06
N LEU A 690 24.81 12.94 -22.25
CA LEU A 690 24.94 12.91 -20.78
C LEU A 690 25.99 11.89 -20.33
N VAL A 691 26.03 10.71 -20.96
CA VAL A 691 27.06 9.68 -20.72
C VAL A 691 28.45 10.21 -21.09
N GLY A 692 28.59 10.92 -22.21
CA GLY A 692 29.83 11.53 -22.64
C GLY A 692 30.37 12.57 -21.64
N ASP A 693 29.50 13.41 -21.11
CA ASP A 693 29.84 14.40 -20.08
C ASP A 693 30.18 13.76 -18.73
N SER A 694 29.55 12.64 -18.41
CA SER A 694 29.79 11.85 -17.19
C SER A 694 31.09 11.05 -17.28
N ALA A 695 31.45 10.51 -18.45
CA ALA A 695 32.71 9.78 -18.69
C ALA A 695 33.94 10.68 -18.53
N GLY A 696 33.79 12.02 -18.67
CA GLY A 696 34.83 13.01 -18.33
C GLY A 696 35.05 13.22 -16.82
N ARG A 697 34.15 12.72 -15.97
CA ARG A 697 34.26 12.80 -14.50
C ARG A 697 34.81 11.54 -13.83
N GLY A 698 35.40 10.62 -14.60
CA GLY A 698 36.17 9.46 -14.16
C GLY A 698 35.43 8.58 -13.13
N THR A 699 35.13 7.34 -13.53
CA THR A 699 34.85 6.26 -12.57
C THR A 699 35.94 6.30 -11.49
N LYS A 700 35.55 6.42 -10.23
CA LYS A 700 36.48 6.25 -9.09
C LYS A 700 37.18 4.91 -9.31
N ALA A 701 38.50 4.94 -9.57
CA ALA A 701 39.28 3.72 -9.67
C ALA A 701 39.00 2.85 -8.44
N PRO A 702 38.78 1.54 -8.59
CA PRO A 702 38.52 0.68 -7.45
C PRO A 702 39.64 0.80 -6.45
N LEU A 703 39.35 0.85 -5.16
CA LEU A 703 40.31 0.83 -4.08
C LEU A 703 41.06 -0.49 -4.13
N VAL A 704 42.21 -0.49 -4.78
CA VAL A 704 43.15 -1.63 -4.81
C VAL A 704 44.29 -1.37 -3.84
N ALA A 705 44.73 -2.43 -3.15
CA ALA A 705 45.91 -2.33 -2.29
C ALA A 705 47.12 -2.01 -3.18
N GLN A 706 47.78 -0.88 -2.88
CA GLN A 706 49.00 -0.46 -3.56
C GLN A 706 50.20 -0.57 -2.60
N GLU A 707 51.41 -0.75 -3.16
CA GLU A 707 52.61 -0.62 -2.35
C GLU A 707 52.68 0.75 -1.72
N ARG A 708 52.93 0.77 -0.40
CA ARG A 708 52.93 1.98 0.40
C ARG A 708 54.19 2.79 0.08
N PRO A 709 54.09 3.98 -0.48
CA PRO A 709 55.27 4.80 -0.77
C PRO A 709 55.96 5.24 0.52
N ASP A 710 57.28 5.42 0.49
CA ASP A 710 58.07 5.90 1.66
C ASP A 710 57.57 7.23 2.24
N ARG A 711 56.92 8.04 1.44
CA ARG A 711 56.21 9.25 1.83
C ARG A 711 54.78 9.16 1.33
N ILE A 712 53.84 9.06 2.27
CA ILE A 712 52.42 9.10 1.96
C ILE A 712 52.00 10.54 1.68
N PRO A 713 51.49 10.87 0.47
CA PRO A 713 50.98 12.23 0.20
C PRO A 713 49.80 12.55 1.06
N LEU A 714 49.71 13.76 1.55
CA LEU A 714 48.54 14.28 2.29
C LEU A 714 47.32 14.28 1.38
N SER A 715 46.17 13.83 1.87
CA SER A 715 44.91 14.03 1.19
C SER A 715 44.57 15.52 1.03
N LEU A 716 43.71 15.88 0.09
CA LEU A 716 43.27 17.28 -0.12
C LEU A 716 42.70 17.93 1.19
N ALA A 717 42.01 17.15 2.00
CA ALA A 717 41.51 17.59 3.29
C ALA A 717 42.65 17.82 4.30
N GLN A 718 43.65 16.91 4.35
CA GLN A 718 44.83 17.10 5.21
C GLN A 718 45.73 18.22 4.73
N GLN A 719 45.84 18.49 3.43
CA GLN A 719 46.54 19.66 2.89
C GLN A 719 45.86 20.97 3.30
N ARG A 720 44.51 21.03 3.28
CA ARG A 720 43.74 22.17 3.78
C ARG A 720 43.95 22.42 5.28
N MET A 721 43.88 21.37 6.09
CA MET A 721 44.14 21.46 7.54
C MET A 721 45.59 21.91 7.84
N TRP A 722 46.56 21.39 7.06
CA TRP A 722 47.97 21.82 7.23
C TRP A 722 48.17 23.28 6.86
N PHE A 723 47.49 23.81 5.84
CA PHE A 723 47.55 25.21 5.44
C PHE A 723 46.89 26.16 6.46
N LEU A 724 45.84 25.70 7.17
CA LEU A 724 45.14 26.50 8.19
C LEU A 724 45.90 26.56 9.54
N ASN A 725 46.85 25.62 9.75
CA ASN A 725 47.66 25.56 10.98
C ASN A 725 49.09 26.10 10.84
N ARG A 726 49.41 26.82 9.75
CA ARG A 726 50.61 27.63 9.55
C ARG A 726 50.26 29.09 9.60
#